data_5a8669ab03183b329fded5f4b816b52e
#
_entry.id   5a8669ab03183b329fded5f4b816b52e
#
_cell.length_a   1.000
_cell.length_b   1.000
_cell.length_c   1.000
_cell.angle_alpha   90.00
_cell.angle_beta   90.00
_cell.angle_gamma   90.00
#
_symmetry.space_group_name_H-M   'P 1'
#
loop_
_entity.id
_entity.type
_entity.pdbx_description
1 polymer ?
#
loop_
_entity_poly.entity_id
_entity_poly.type
_entity_poly.pdbx_seq_one_letter_code
_entity_poly.pdbx_strand_id
1 'polypeptide(L)'
;MGVACLLTCFHVTETSAAGPQQLLTGLAQPSAVTVANDGKVYLAIAGEAVKENAGSIVLVEGDKTTPLATGLSQPMALVPRAEWLFVACKGGVWRIDRNDKDRNEMAEAFAPASSFPSPPQSLVAIDVDEKGQVYVADAGGGIYRIDSDAGVTAVVDGKDMPGIRSPGGIVMDGLSHILVTDSSSGVLSRIRLQDGTVTEVARGAVGPLAWDKFGRLLFASKNGSVMVIPRPGEAPVEAATGFQSVAGLAVNNGAKSVLVVDAKAGSVSSIPDAVPGREIDESPLPIETAVAFPDLQWAGWKNEDDKGKTVALRPVVLTHAGDSSNRVFVGTQHGVIHVFPNDQKATKTKVFLDIQEKVTYIENKNEEGFLGLAFHPDYKKNGEFFVFYTPKAEKKTNIISRFRVSKNDPDRADPDSEEVILRITNRPFWNHDGGTLCFGRDGYLYIAVGDGGLANDPYRSGQNLKKLLAKVLRIDINRKEGDNNYAIPPDNPFVNTPDARPEIWAYGLRNVWRMAFDDKTGKLWASDVGQNLYEEIDIIVRGGNYGWNLREGLHPFGVRGTGPQPNLIEPIWEYHHDIGKSLTGGLVYRGMRLPELEGYYLYADYVSAKIWALKYDDDKGRVVANRPIRDPNVPVMSFGEDEKHEAYFLTY
;
A
#
# COMPACT_ATOMS: atom_id res chain seq x y z
N MET A 1 30.35 -52.06 21.50
CA MET A 1 30.82 -50.68 21.20
C MET A 1 29.59 -49.85 20.97
N GLY A 2 29.16 -49.11 21.99
CA GLY A 2 27.98 -48.26 21.93
C GLY A 2 28.34 -46.89 21.39
N VAL A 3 27.58 -46.41 20.42
CA VAL A 3 27.66 -45.05 19.93
C VAL A 3 26.62 -44.22 20.70
N ALA A 4 27.09 -43.34 21.57
CA ALA A 4 26.26 -42.37 22.26
C ALA A 4 25.97 -41.20 21.31
N CYS A 5 24.69 -41.00 21.01
CA CYS A 5 24.20 -39.84 20.28
C CYS A 5 24.02 -38.67 21.27
N LEU A 6 24.87 -37.65 21.20
CA LEU A 6 24.67 -36.40 21.94
C LEU A 6 23.60 -35.59 21.24
N LEU A 7 22.42 -35.50 21.84
CA LEU A 7 21.43 -34.46 21.51
C LEU A 7 21.92 -33.11 22.12
N THR A 8 22.44 -32.24 21.32
CA THR A 8 22.60 -30.84 21.70
C THR A 8 21.25 -30.14 21.60
N CYS A 9 20.59 -29.90 22.74
CA CYS A 9 19.50 -28.96 22.83
C CYS A 9 20.02 -27.56 22.52
N PHE A 10 19.69 -27.02 21.35
CA PHE A 10 19.76 -25.59 21.14
C PHE A 10 18.67 -24.93 21.98
N HIS A 11 19.07 -24.28 23.05
CA HIS A 11 18.22 -23.30 23.72
C HIS A 11 18.00 -22.16 22.73
N VAL A 12 16.79 -22.04 22.18
CA VAL A 12 16.32 -20.80 21.58
C VAL A 12 16.22 -19.83 22.77
N THR A 13 17.19 -18.94 22.88
CA THR A 13 17.07 -17.78 23.76
C THR A 13 15.93 -16.96 23.18
N GLU A 14 14.79 -16.93 23.88
CA GLU A 14 13.78 -15.89 23.70
C GLU A 14 14.52 -14.56 23.84
N THR A 15 14.68 -13.83 22.75
CA THR A 15 15.13 -12.44 22.78
C THR A 15 13.98 -11.66 23.42
N SER A 16 14.08 -11.39 24.72
CA SER A 16 13.19 -10.44 25.39
C SER A 16 13.24 -9.14 24.58
N ALA A 17 12.06 -8.59 24.26
CA ALA A 17 11.97 -7.28 23.63
C ALA A 17 12.89 -6.30 24.40
N ALA A 18 13.77 -5.61 23.67
CA ALA A 18 14.64 -4.62 24.28
C ALA A 18 13.75 -3.58 24.98
N GLY A 19 13.99 -3.36 26.27
CA GLY A 19 13.21 -2.39 27.04
C GLY A 19 13.32 -0.97 26.45
N PRO A 20 12.47 -0.02 26.89
CA PRO A 20 12.50 1.35 26.40
C PRO A 20 13.90 1.96 26.53
N GLN A 21 14.45 2.45 25.42
CA GLN A 21 15.72 3.18 25.42
C GLN A 21 15.46 4.67 25.65
N GLN A 22 15.95 5.20 26.75
CA GLN A 22 15.79 6.60 27.08
C GLN A 22 16.68 7.48 26.17
N LEU A 23 16.06 8.46 25.48
CA LEU A 23 16.74 9.38 24.57
C LEU A 23 16.97 10.75 25.22
N LEU A 24 15.95 11.29 25.89
CA LEU A 24 15.98 12.59 26.56
C LEU A 24 15.44 12.47 27.98
N THR A 25 16.02 13.24 28.90
CA THR A 25 15.61 13.30 30.33
C THR A 25 15.66 14.73 30.87
N GLY A 26 15.03 14.95 32.00
CA GLY A 26 15.04 16.25 32.68
C GLY A 26 14.23 17.33 31.96
N LEU A 27 13.30 16.91 31.09
CA LEU A 27 12.41 17.81 30.36
C LEU A 27 11.33 18.36 31.28
N ALA A 28 11.08 19.67 31.21
CA ALA A 28 10.04 20.32 32.00
C ALA A 28 8.67 20.15 31.31
N GLN A 29 7.87 19.15 31.73
CA GLN A 29 6.51 18.87 31.23
C GLN A 29 6.43 18.66 29.72
N PRO A 30 7.13 17.66 29.16
CA PRO A 30 6.98 17.30 27.77
C PRO A 30 5.56 16.75 27.55
N SER A 31 4.89 17.19 26.47
CA SER A 31 3.46 16.91 26.25
C SER A 31 3.16 16.15 24.98
N ALA A 32 3.98 16.28 23.94
CA ALA A 32 3.75 15.56 22.68
C ALA A 32 5.04 15.49 21.87
N VAL A 33 5.12 14.51 20.96
CA VAL A 33 6.21 14.33 20.00
C VAL A 33 5.63 14.02 18.63
N THR A 34 6.32 14.45 17.57
CA THR A 34 6.02 14.05 16.21
C THR A 34 7.30 13.89 15.37
N VAL A 35 7.22 13.11 14.32
CA VAL A 35 8.30 12.91 13.34
C VAL A 35 7.78 13.34 11.97
N ALA A 36 8.49 14.25 11.33
CA ALA A 36 8.15 14.68 9.98
C ALA A 36 8.73 13.74 8.91
N ASN A 37 8.22 13.81 7.68
CA ASN A 37 8.64 12.96 6.57
C ASN A 37 10.13 13.10 6.20
N ASP A 38 10.76 14.23 6.56
CA ASP A 38 12.20 14.46 6.43
C ASP A 38 13.02 13.85 7.60
N GLY A 39 12.37 13.12 8.50
CA GLY A 39 12.97 12.47 9.67
C GLY A 39 13.22 13.38 10.86
N LYS A 40 12.92 14.67 10.77
CA LYS A 40 13.08 15.60 11.90
C LYS A 40 12.05 15.32 12.99
N VAL A 41 12.52 15.36 14.24
CA VAL A 41 11.71 15.11 15.43
C VAL A 41 11.40 16.44 16.12
N TYR A 42 10.13 16.69 16.38
CA TYR A 42 9.66 17.87 17.11
C TYR A 42 8.99 17.45 18.40
N LEU A 43 9.30 18.17 19.48
CA LEU A 43 8.78 17.91 20.82
C LEU A 43 8.07 19.16 21.37
N ALA A 44 6.88 18.96 21.90
CA ALA A 44 6.16 19.99 22.62
C ALA A 44 6.50 19.96 24.12
N ILE A 45 6.77 21.12 24.66
CA ILE A 45 6.97 21.35 26.09
C ILE A 45 5.84 22.26 26.58
N ALA A 46 4.95 21.75 27.41
CA ALA A 46 3.75 22.48 27.85
C ALA A 46 4.06 23.69 28.71
N GLY A 47 5.19 23.69 29.41
CA GLY A 47 5.56 24.73 30.40
C GLY A 47 4.78 24.60 31.70
N GLU A 48 5.06 25.49 32.66
CA GLU A 48 4.37 25.52 33.93
C GLU A 48 2.91 25.97 33.76
N ALA A 49 1.97 25.19 34.28
CA ALA A 49 0.52 25.43 34.11
C ALA A 49 0.04 26.79 34.66
N VAL A 50 0.79 27.40 35.58
CA VAL A 50 0.49 28.69 36.20
C VAL A 50 1.06 29.89 35.44
N LYS A 51 1.99 29.66 34.49
CA LYS A 51 2.56 30.72 33.64
C LYS A 51 1.92 30.68 32.28
N GLU A 52 1.17 31.71 31.94
CA GLU A 52 0.68 31.90 30.58
C GLU A 52 1.87 31.99 29.61
N ASN A 53 1.73 31.35 28.42
CA ASN A 53 2.71 31.39 27.34
C ASN A 53 4.13 30.88 27.72
N ALA A 54 4.22 29.94 28.65
CA ALA A 54 5.48 29.31 29.05
C ALA A 54 5.85 28.08 28.18
N GLY A 55 4.99 27.67 27.27
CA GLY A 55 5.22 26.52 26.43
C GLY A 55 6.10 26.82 25.21
N SER A 56 6.71 25.76 24.68
CA SER A 56 7.60 25.84 23.51
C SER A 56 7.53 24.58 22.68
N ILE A 57 7.96 24.72 21.43
CA ILE A 57 8.26 23.60 20.51
C ILE A 57 9.76 23.59 20.28
N VAL A 58 10.37 22.42 20.40
CA VAL A 58 11.79 22.23 20.17
C VAL A 58 12.05 21.18 19.08
N LEU A 59 13.10 21.40 18.29
CA LEU A 59 13.68 20.42 17.40
C LEU A 59 14.62 19.51 18.20
N VAL A 60 14.53 18.20 18.00
CA VAL A 60 15.36 17.19 18.66
C VAL A 60 16.40 16.67 17.68
N GLU A 61 17.68 16.77 18.03
CA GLU A 61 18.81 16.27 17.25
C GLU A 61 19.75 15.45 18.17
N GLY A 62 19.57 14.12 18.13
CA GLY A 62 20.25 13.24 19.08
C GLY A 62 19.79 13.47 20.52
N ASP A 63 20.72 13.86 21.38
CA ASP A 63 20.48 14.20 22.81
C ASP A 63 20.27 15.72 23.06
N LYS A 64 20.20 16.52 21.98
CA LYS A 64 20.08 17.98 22.06
C LYS A 64 18.70 18.44 21.61
N THR A 65 18.26 19.53 22.22
CA THR A 65 17.02 20.22 21.83
C THR A 65 17.33 21.67 21.47
N THR A 66 16.77 22.15 20.35
CA THR A 66 16.90 23.53 19.90
C THR A 66 15.50 24.16 19.82
N PRO A 67 15.25 25.33 20.44
CA PRO A 67 13.96 26.00 20.33
C PRO A 67 13.57 26.28 18.87
N LEU A 68 12.34 25.95 18.52
CA LEU A 68 11.71 26.25 17.22
C LEU A 68 10.67 27.37 17.38
N ALA A 69 9.87 27.31 18.43
CA ALA A 69 8.92 28.36 18.80
C ALA A 69 8.75 28.41 20.33
N THR A 70 8.54 29.61 20.84
CA THR A 70 8.33 29.90 22.27
C THR A 70 7.06 30.72 22.48
N GLY A 71 6.65 30.94 23.69
CA GLY A 71 5.50 31.80 24.00
C GLY A 71 4.14 31.15 23.73
N LEU A 72 4.07 29.82 23.66
CA LEU A 72 2.82 29.09 23.47
C LEU A 72 2.10 28.80 24.80
N SER A 73 0.77 28.86 24.79
CA SER A 73 -0.04 28.53 25.95
C SER A 73 -0.35 27.02 25.98
N GLN A 74 0.41 26.27 26.76
CA GLN A 74 0.24 24.82 26.94
C GLN A 74 0.07 24.06 25.60
N PRO A 75 1.12 23.95 24.78
CA PRO A 75 1.07 23.10 23.60
C PRO A 75 0.92 21.63 24.02
N MET A 76 -0.13 20.95 23.56
CA MET A 76 -0.52 19.60 23.99
C MET A 76 -0.38 18.55 22.92
N ALA A 77 -0.46 18.94 21.65
CA ALA A 77 -0.31 18.03 20.52
C ALA A 77 0.25 18.77 19.30
N LEU A 78 0.92 18.05 18.40
CA LEU A 78 1.53 18.63 17.22
C LEU A 78 1.53 17.62 16.05
N VAL A 79 1.35 18.13 14.82
CA VAL A 79 1.35 17.32 13.60
C VAL A 79 2.03 18.08 12.46
N PRO A 80 3.00 17.47 11.73
CA PRO A 80 3.63 18.07 10.57
C PRO A 80 2.79 17.83 9.30
N ARG A 81 2.67 18.85 8.46
CA ARG A 81 2.10 18.70 7.12
C ARG A 81 2.78 19.66 6.15
N ALA A 82 3.41 19.14 5.09
CA ALA A 82 4.20 19.90 4.16
C ALA A 82 5.23 20.81 4.90
N GLU A 83 5.25 22.12 4.60
CA GLU A 83 6.10 23.10 5.28
C GLU A 83 5.65 23.46 6.70
N TRP A 84 4.42 23.12 7.09
CA TRP A 84 3.84 23.53 8.36
C TRP A 84 3.97 22.48 9.45
N LEU A 85 4.12 22.96 10.67
CA LEU A 85 3.90 22.21 11.90
C LEU A 85 2.70 22.85 12.63
N PHE A 86 1.58 22.14 12.69
CA PHE A 86 0.40 22.58 13.43
C PHE A 86 0.52 22.17 14.89
N VAL A 87 0.12 23.06 15.80
CA VAL A 87 0.24 22.87 17.26
C VAL A 87 -1.09 23.16 17.92
N ALA A 88 -1.67 22.16 18.57
CA ALA A 88 -2.85 22.33 19.42
C ALA A 88 -2.43 22.84 20.80
N CYS A 89 -2.99 23.96 21.21
CA CYS A 89 -2.73 24.63 22.46
C CYS A 89 -4.04 24.85 23.26
N LYS A 90 -3.94 25.25 24.50
CA LYS A 90 -5.10 25.57 25.35
C LYS A 90 -6.06 26.58 24.71
N GLY A 91 -5.56 27.55 23.98
CA GLY A 91 -6.35 28.64 23.40
C GLY A 91 -6.60 28.54 21.91
N GLY A 92 -6.38 27.39 21.26
CA GLY A 92 -6.60 27.22 19.81
C GLY A 92 -5.48 26.47 19.11
N VAL A 93 -5.38 26.67 17.79
CA VAL A 93 -4.34 26.04 16.95
C VAL A 93 -3.40 27.09 16.41
N TRP A 94 -2.10 26.83 16.52
CA TRP A 94 -1.01 27.60 15.93
C TRP A 94 -0.34 26.81 14.83
N ARG A 95 0.40 27.48 13.96
CA ARG A 95 1.25 26.85 12.96
C ARG A 95 2.64 27.49 12.95
N ILE A 96 3.64 26.71 12.60
CA ILE A 96 5.04 27.09 12.52
C ILE A 96 5.56 26.66 11.16
N ASP A 97 6.19 27.57 10.40
CA ASP A 97 6.91 27.20 9.18
C ASP A 97 8.19 26.46 9.56
N ARG A 98 8.30 25.19 9.17
CA ARG A 98 9.46 24.35 9.45
C ARG A 98 10.70 24.71 8.65
N ASN A 99 10.53 25.46 7.54
CA ASN A 99 11.57 25.83 6.61
C ASN A 99 12.08 27.26 6.81
N ASP A 100 11.44 28.05 7.67
CA ASP A 100 11.87 29.42 7.95
C ASP A 100 13.27 29.40 8.58
N LYS A 101 14.25 30.01 7.86
CA LYS A 101 15.65 30.10 8.29
C LYS A 101 15.92 31.31 9.17
N ASP A 102 15.09 32.33 9.09
CA ASP A 102 15.22 33.59 9.83
C ASP A 102 14.49 33.56 11.20
N ARG A 103 14.12 32.39 11.61
CA ARG A 103 13.39 31.97 12.82
C ARG A 103 13.29 33.07 13.87
N ASN A 104 12.15 33.76 13.87
CA ASN A 104 11.79 34.69 14.95
C ASN A 104 11.26 33.95 16.18
N GLU A 105 11.38 32.62 16.26
CA GLU A 105 10.86 31.73 17.30
C GLU A 105 9.37 31.96 17.64
N MET A 106 8.60 32.46 16.68
CA MET A 106 7.19 32.77 16.85
C MET A 106 6.30 31.83 16.02
N ALA A 107 5.23 31.36 16.64
CA ALA A 107 4.17 30.64 15.97
C ALA A 107 3.07 31.60 15.52
N GLU A 108 2.50 31.36 14.35
CA GLU A 108 1.32 32.09 13.87
C GLU A 108 0.03 31.49 14.43
N ALA A 109 -0.92 32.33 14.84
CA ALA A 109 -2.25 31.86 15.17
C ALA A 109 -2.96 31.39 13.89
N PHE A 110 -3.30 30.09 13.83
CA PHE A 110 -4.05 29.51 12.70
C PHE A 110 -5.55 29.52 12.96
N ALA A 111 -6.00 28.96 14.08
CA ALA A 111 -7.39 29.00 14.51
C ALA A 111 -7.45 29.35 16.02
N PRO A 112 -7.54 30.64 16.39
CA PRO A 112 -7.64 31.05 17.79
C PRO A 112 -8.98 30.64 18.41
N ALA A 113 -9.09 30.67 19.73
CA ALA A 113 -10.29 30.25 20.47
C ALA A 113 -11.59 30.91 20.00
N SER A 114 -11.51 32.15 19.50
CA SER A 114 -12.66 32.88 18.96
C SER A 114 -13.19 32.33 17.64
N SER A 115 -12.42 31.50 16.93
CA SER A 115 -12.85 30.83 15.68
C SER A 115 -13.73 29.60 15.96
N PHE A 116 -13.73 29.08 17.17
CA PHE A 116 -14.49 27.88 17.51
C PHE A 116 -15.96 28.25 17.83
N PRO A 117 -16.92 27.34 17.50
CA PRO A 117 -18.34 27.56 17.82
C PRO A 117 -18.59 27.81 19.30
N SER A 118 -17.79 27.23 20.18
CA SER A 118 -17.64 27.56 21.60
C SER A 118 -16.16 27.51 21.94
N PRO A 119 -15.65 28.42 22.83
CA PRO A 119 -14.24 28.41 23.19
C PRO A 119 -13.82 27.02 23.73
N PRO A 120 -12.76 26.39 23.17
CA PRO A 120 -12.32 25.09 23.63
C PRO A 120 -11.79 25.18 25.08
N GLN A 121 -12.00 24.14 25.85
CA GLN A 121 -11.48 24.03 27.22
C GLN A 121 -9.96 23.83 27.19
N SER A 122 -9.47 22.88 26.36
CA SER A 122 -8.07 22.62 26.03
C SER A 122 -8.00 21.68 24.87
N LEU A 123 -7.35 22.06 23.78
CA LEU A 123 -7.10 21.16 22.67
C LEU A 123 -5.98 20.17 23.02
N VAL A 124 -6.31 18.88 23.11
CA VAL A 124 -5.42 17.83 23.63
C VAL A 124 -4.88 16.89 22.57
N ALA A 125 -5.47 16.90 21.39
CA ALA A 125 -5.03 16.07 20.29
C ALA A 125 -5.25 16.77 18.93
N ILE A 126 -4.44 16.43 17.94
CA ILE A 126 -4.46 17.03 16.61
C ILE A 126 -4.03 15.99 15.56
N ASP A 127 -4.68 15.99 14.40
CA ASP A 127 -4.22 15.29 13.21
C ASP A 127 -4.65 16.06 11.95
N VAL A 128 -4.10 15.69 10.77
CA VAL A 128 -4.32 16.38 9.50
C VAL A 128 -4.63 15.37 8.41
N ASP A 129 -5.72 15.61 7.66
CA ASP A 129 -6.05 14.78 6.49
C ASP A 129 -5.20 15.13 5.25
N GLU A 130 -5.37 14.35 4.19
CA GLU A 130 -4.65 14.56 2.92
C GLU A 130 -4.94 15.89 2.24
N LYS A 131 -6.10 16.48 2.49
CA LYS A 131 -6.49 17.78 1.94
C LYS A 131 -5.94 18.95 2.74
N GLY A 132 -5.20 18.66 3.84
CA GLY A 132 -4.67 19.67 4.75
C GLY A 132 -5.70 20.21 5.74
N GLN A 133 -6.86 19.54 5.89
CA GLN A 133 -7.83 19.88 6.92
C GLN A 133 -7.32 19.37 8.27
N VAL A 134 -7.31 20.24 9.25
CA VAL A 134 -6.82 19.93 10.60
C VAL A 134 -7.99 19.48 11.49
N TYR A 135 -7.81 18.37 12.16
CA TYR A 135 -8.76 17.84 13.14
C TYR A 135 -8.20 17.96 14.54
N VAL A 136 -8.99 18.49 15.45
CA VAL A 136 -8.58 18.66 16.86
C VAL A 136 -9.64 18.13 17.80
N ALA A 137 -9.19 17.61 18.95
CA ALA A 137 -10.05 17.16 20.03
C ALA A 137 -9.88 18.06 21.24
N ASP A 138 -11.01 18.50 21.81
CA ASP A 138 -11.06 19.29 23.03
C ASP A 138 -11.32 18.41 24.26
N ALA A 139 -10.61 18.65 25.35
CA ALA A 139 -10.82 17.95 26.62
C ALA A 139 -12.26 18.01 27.14
N GLY A 140 -13.03 19.00 26.71
CA GLY A 140 -14.47 19.12 26.96
C GLY A 140 -15.38 18.22 26.14
N GLY A 141 -14.83 17.37 25.25
CA GLY A 141 -15.57 16.40 24.47
C GLY A 141 -15.83 16.80 23.01
N GLY A 142 -15.52 18.03 22.59
CA GLY A 142 -15.69 18.51 21.22
C GLY A 142 -14.62 17.99 20.28
N ILE A 143 -15.01 17.67 19.04
CA ILE A 143 -14.09 17.37 17.94
C ILE A 143 -14.39 18.34 16.81
N TYR A 144 -13.36 19.04 16.34
CA TYR A 144 -13.50 20.09 15.35
C TYR A 144 -12.63 19.82 14.14
N ARG A 145 -13.12 20.22 12.97
CA ARG A 145 -12.37 20.30 11.73
C ARG A 145 -12.10 21.75 11.40
N ILE A 146 -10.89 22.05 11.02
CA ILE A 146 -10.40 23.37 10.62
C ILE A 146 -9.98 23.27 9.16
N ASP A 147 -10.57 24.06 8.28
CA ASP A 147 -10.23 24.10 6.86
C ASP A 147 -8.99 24.97 6.57
N SER A 148 -8.57 25.03 5.31
CA SER A 148 -7.40 25.81 4.88
C SER A 148 -7.52 27.31 5.16
N ASP A 149 -8.75 27.82 5.23
CA ASP A 149 -9.06 29.23 5.47
C ASP A 149 -9.31 29.50 6.97
N ALA A 150 -8.93 28.55 7.81
CA ALA A 150 -9.11 28.59 9.29
C ALA A 150 -10.57 28.61 9.76
N GLY A 151 -11.52 28.24 8.89
CA GLY A 151 -12.92 28.04 9.23
C GLY A 151 -13.08 26.79 10.12
N VAL A 152 -13.67 26.95 11.30
CA VAL A 152 -13.85 25.86 12.28
C VAL A 152 -15.28 25.31 12.22
N THR A 153 -15.40 24.00 12.04
CA THR A 153 -16.68 23.27 12.02
C THR A 153 -16.63 22.15 13.07
N ALA A 154 -17.67 22.04 13.88
CA ALA A 154 -17.81 20.89 14.76
C ALA A 154 -18.09 19.63 13.93
N VAL A 155 -17.25 18.61 14.08
CA VAL A 155 -17.49 17.26 13.55
C VAL A 155 -18.40 16.52 14.51
N VAL A 156 -18.19 16.77 15.79
CA VAL A 156 -18.91 16.19 16.91
C VAL A 156 -19.03 17.24 17.99
N ASP A 157 -20.24 17.54 18.42
CA ASP A 157 -20.47 18.36 19.62
C ASP A 157 -20.52 17.42 20.84
N GLY A 158 -19.62 17.65 21.79
CA GLY A 158 -19.44 16.80 22.99
C GLY A 158 -20.68 16.60 23.86
N LYS A 159 -21.75 17.39 23.63
CA LYS A 159 -23.01 17.25 24.35
C LYS A 159 -23.91 16.14 23.78
N ASP A 160 -23.73 15.78 22.50
CA ASP A 160 -24.64 14.92 21.76
C ASP A 160 -24.06 13.51 21.44
N MET A 161 -22.82 13.20 21.88
CA MET A 161 -22.19 11.90 21.59
C MET A 161 -22.18 10.95 22.79
N PRO A 162 -22.89 9.83 22.68
CA PRO A 162 -22.71 8.74 23.65
C PRO A 162 -21.29 8.18 23.56
N GLY A 163 -20.49 8.32 24.61
CA GLY A 163 -19.22 7.59 24.77
C GLY A 163 -17.92 8.38 24.62
N ILE A 164 -17.93 9.64 24.15
CA ILE A 164 -16.74 10.48 24.08
C ILE A 164 -16.95 11.72 24.97
N ARG A 165 -16.35 11.70 26.15
CA ARG A 165 -16.47 12.77 27.16
C ARG A 165 -15.18 13.51 27.42
N SER A 166 -14.07 12.82 27.28
CA SER A 166 -12.73 13.33 27.58
C SER A 166 -11.75 12.76 26.56
N PRO A 167 -11.74 13.28 25.32
CA PRO A 167 -10.80 12.82 24.30
C PRO A 167 -9.36 12.91 24.80
N GLY A 168 -8.55 11.88 24.52
CA GLY A 168 -7.13 11.84 24.88
C GLY A 168 -6.18 11.76 23.69
N GLY A 169 -6.68 11.33 22.54
CA GLY A 169 -5.94 11.20 21.29
C GLY A 169 -6.87 11.18 20.11
N ILE A 170 -6.39 11.59 18.95
CA ILE A 170 -7.09 11.55 17.67
C ILE A 170 -6.12 11.16 16.58
N VAL A 171 -6.57 10.37 15.60
CA VAL A 171 -5.84 10.09 14.36
C VAL A 171 -6.82 9.81 13.23
N MET A 172 -6.48 10.24 12.02
CA MET A 172 -7.26 9.92 10.81
C MET A 172 -7.25 8.41 10.55
N ASP A 173 -8.38 7.87 10.10
CA ASP A 173 -8.51 6.48 9.67
C ASP A 173 -9.06 6.46 8.24
N GLY A 174 -8.17 6.38 7.29
CA GLY A 174 -8.46 6.60 5.88
C GLY A 174 -8.96 8.04 5.62
N LEU A 175 -9.86 8.17 4.63
CA LEU A 175 -10.40 9.47 4.21
C LEU A 175 -11.75 9.82 4.84
N SER A 176 -12.38 8.89 5.54
CA SER A 176 -13.79 9.01 5.93
C SER A 176 -14.06 8.84 7.42
N HIS A 177 -13.05 8.49 8.20
CA HIS A 177 -13.18 8.24 9.63
C HIS A 177 -12.04 8.87 10.42
N ILE A 178 -12.28 9.02 11.71
CA ILE A 178 -11.27 9.32 12.71
C ILE A 178 -11.35 8.29 13.84
N LEU A 179 -10.20 8.01 14.46
CA LEU A 179 -10.11 7.25 15.69
C LEU A 179 -9.89 8.21 16.86
N VAL A 180 -10.58 7.96 17.94
CA VAL A 180 -10.53 8.82 19.13
C VAL A 180 -10.45 7.94 20.37
N THR A 181 -9.50 8.22 21.26
CA THR A 181 -9.49 7.63 22.60
C THR A 181 -10.27 8.52 23.58
N ASP A 182 -11.00 7.92 24.49
CA ASP A 182 -11.65 8.63 25.60
C ASP A 182 -10.94 8.28 26.92
N SER A 183 -10.28 9.26 27.51
CA SER A 183 -9.47 9.08 28.72
C SER A 183 -10.29 8.73 29.96
N SER A 184 -11.58 9.07 29.99
CA SER A 184 -12.48 8.80 31.12
C SER A 184 -13.01 7.35 31.07
N SER A 185 -13.46 6.89 29.93
CA SER A 185 -14.02 5.54 29.76
C SER A 185 -12.96 4.48 29.37
N GLY A 186 -11.85 4.92 28.78
CA GLY A 186 -10.83 4.03 28.23
C GLY A 186 -11.28 3.36 26.93
N VAL A 187 -12.22 3.94 26.20
CA VAL A 187 -12.72 3.41 24.93
C VAL A 187 -11.98 4.05 23.76
N LEU A 188 -11.54 3.25 22.82
CA LEU A 188 -11.11 3.67 21.50
C LEU A 188 -12.30 3.54 20.56
N SER A 189 -12.73 4.64 19.97
CA SER A 189 -13.88 4.73 19.07
C SER A 189 -13.46 5.14 17.67
N ARG A 190 -14.12 4.58 16.66
CA ARG A 190 -14.08 5.02 15.27
C ARG A 190 -15.32 5.85 14.97
N ILE A 191 -15.13 7.06 14.43
CA ILE A 191 -16.20 8.00 14.11
C ILE A 191 -16.21 8.23 12.61
N ARG A 192 -17.36 8.02 11.97
CA ARG A 192 -17.55 8.37 10.55
C ARG A 192 -17.75 9.87 10.41
N LEU A 193 -16.94 10.53 9.58
CA LEU A 193 -16.96 11.99 9.40
C LEU A 193 -18.26 12.50 8.73
N GLN A 194 -18.95 11.66 7.95
CA GLN A 194 -20.14 12.05 7.21
C GLN A 194 -21.36 12.27 8.10
N ASP A 195 -21.56 11.45 9.11
CA ASP A 195 -22.80 11.36 9.88
C ASP A 195 -22.59 11.21 11.39
N GLY A 196 -21.31 11.24 11.84
CA GLY A 196 -20.96 11.09 13.24
C GLY A 196 -21.19 9.69 13.83
N THR A 197 -21.45 8.66 13.01
CA THR A 197 -21.64 7.28 13.50
C THR A 197 -20.41 6.81 14.26
N VAL A 198 -20.61 6.34 15.49
CA VAL A 198 -19.55 5.86 16.38
C VAL A 198 -19.56 4.33 16.46
N THR A 199 -18.39 3.73 16.36
CA THR A 199 -18.16 2.29 16.55
C THR A 199 -17.01 2.07 17.53
N GLU A 200 -17.20 1.22 18.53
CA GLU A 200 -16.12 0.82 19.45
C GLU A 200 -15.11 -0.06 18.71
N VAL A 201 -13.81 0.24 18.88
CA VAL A 201 -12.69 -0.50 18.28
C VAL A 201 -11.95 -1.33 19.33
N ALA A 202 -11.65 -0.74 20.49
CA ALA A 202 -10.92 -1.40 21.57
C ALA A 202 -11.20 -0.72 22.92
N ARG A 203 -10.73 -1.34 24.00
CA ARG A 203 -10.78 -0.81 25.36
C ARG A 203 -9.38 -0.68 25.96
N GLY A 204 -9.27 0.15 27.00
CA GLY A 204 -8.02 0.42 27.71
C GLY A 204 -7.19 1.56 27.12
N ALA A 205 -7.68 2.22 26.06
CA ALA A 205 -6.99 3.31 25.39
C ALA A 205 -7.37 4.67 26.00
N VAL A 206 -6.39 5.45 26.42
CA VAL A 206 -6.65 6.70 27.18
C VAL A 206 -5.87 7.92 26.67
N GLY A 207 -4.87 7.75 25.84
CA GLY A 207 -3.92 8.80 25.46
C GLY A 207 -3.71 8.88 23.94
N PRO A 208 -2.52 9.30 23.53
CA PRO A 208 -2.19 9.50 22.13
C PRO A 208 -2.31 8.21 21.31
N LEU A 209 -2.55 8.41 20.03
CA LEU A 209 -2.65 7.40 18.98
C LEU A 209 -1.58 7.65 17.91
N ALA A 210 -1.12 6.60 17.25
CA ALA A 210 -0.27 6.70 16.09
C ALA A 210 -0.46 5.47 15.18
N TRP A 211 -0.48 5.69 13.86
CA TRP A 211 -0.32 4.62 12.87
C TRP A 211 1.17 4.36 12.63
N ASP A 212 1.54 3.10 12.50
CA ASP A 212 2.84 2.76 11.98
C ASP A 212 2.81 2.56 10.45
N LYS A 213 3.98 2.32 9.86
CA LYS A 213 4.14 2.14 8.42
C LYS A 213 3.47 0.87 7.86
N PHE A 214 3.00 -0.03 8.71
CA PHE A 214 2.35 -1.29 8.36
C PHE A 214 0.84 -1.30 8.65
N GLY A 215 0.24 -0.12 8.88
CA GLY A 215 -1.17 0.00 9.21
C GLY A 215 -1.54 -0.52 10.60
N ARG A 216 -0.56 -0.67 11.52
CA ARG A 216 -0.82 -1.08 12.90
C ARG A 216 -1.08 0.15 13.76
N LEU A 217 -2.10 0.08 14.61
CA LEU A 217 -2.50 1.19 15.47
C LEU A 217 -1.87 1.07 16.86
N LEU A 218 -1.04 2.05 17.22
CA LEU A 218 -0.48 2.19 18.55
C LEU A 218 -1.32 3.14 19.40
N PHE A 219 -1.42 2.85 20.70
CA PHE A 219 -2.10 3.74 21.64
C PHE A 219 -1.54 3.62 23.08
N ALA A 220 -1.71 4.69 23.85
CA ALA A 220 -1.38 4.68 25.27
C ALA A 220 -2.49 4.04 26.11
N SER A 221 -2.12 3.18 27.06
CA SER A 221 -3.03 2.55 27.99
C SER A 221 -3.04 3.24 29.36
N LYS A 222 -4.09 2.97 30.14
CA LYS A 222 -4.27 3.48 31.50
C LYS A 222 -3.16 3.08 32.47
N ASN A 223 -2.48 1.98 32.19
CA ASN A 223 -1.44 1.40 33.07
C ASN A 223 -0.03 1.90 32.74
N GLY A 224 0.11 2.90 31.83
CA GLY A 224 1.42 3.38 31.40
C GLY A 224 2.12 2.44 30.43
N SER A 225 1.36 1.62 29.70
CA SER A 225 1.88 0.78 28.61
C SER A 225 1.57 1.42 27.26
N VAL A 226 2.40 1.13 26.27
CA VAL A 226 2.10 1.32 24.85
C VAL A 226 1.56 0.02 24.31
N MET A 227 0.36 0.07 23.74
CA MET A 227 -0.33 -1.06 23.12
C MET A 227 -0.29 -0.92 21.61
N VAL A 228 -0.35 -2.05 20.89
CA VAL A 228 -0.49 -2.09 19.44
C VAL A 228 -1.61 -3.04 19.05
N ILE A 229 -2.49 -2.61 18.13
CA ILE A 229 -3.45 -3.48 17.45
C ILE A 229 -2.75 -3.96 16.17
N PRO A 230 -2.39 -5.25 16.06
CA PRO A 230 -1.58 -5.76 14.94
C PRO A 230 -2.30 -5.71 13.61
N ARG A 231 -3.63 -5.95 13.62
CA ARG A 231 -4.54 -5.83 12.47
C ARG A 231 -5.92 -5.40 12.95
N PRO A 232 -6.73 -4.75 12.10
CA PRO A 232 -8.09 -4.41 12.45
C PRO A 232 -8.88 -5.63 12.95
N GLY A 233 -9.58 -5.46 14.08
CA GLY A 233 -10.36 -6.54 14.72
C GLY A 233 -9.56 -7.51 15.58
N GLU A 234 -8.23 -7.47 15.60
CA GLU A 234 -7.41 -8.23 16.54
C GLU A 234 -7.33 -7.56 17.92
N ALA A 235 -7.07 -8.38 18.94
CA ALA A 235 -6.88 -7.88 20.30
C ALA A 235 -5.56 -7.07 20.40
N PRO A 236 -5.56 -5.97 21.18
CA PRO A 236 -4.33 -5.23 21.44
C PRO A 236 -3.27 -6.07 22.14
N VAL A 237 -2.01 -5.88 21.73
CA VAL A 237 -0.81 -6.51 22.32
C VAL A 237 0.01 -5.42 23.00
N GLU A 238 0.61 -5.73 24.14
CA GLU A 238 1.48 -4.80 24.85
C GLU A 238 2.84 -4.71 24.14
N ALA A 239 3.17 -3.52 23.59
CA ALA A 239 4.42 -3.26 22.90
C ALA A 239 5.54 -2.86 23.87
N ALA A 240 5.22 -2.06 24.90
CA ALA A 240 6.17 -1.65 25.92
C ALA A 240 5.45 -1.20 27.20
N THR A 241 6.17 -1.28 28.33
CA THR A 241 5.69 -0.89 29.66
C THR A 241 6.70 0.00 30.40
N GLY A 242 6.31 0.46 31.59
CA GLY A 242 7.21 1.15 32.51
C GLY A 242 7.12 2.69 32.44
N PHE A 243 6.18 3.22 31.67
CA PHE A 243 5.92 4.66 31.62
C PHE A 243 4.98 5.07 32.74
N GLN A 244 5.21 6.27 33.30
CA GLN A 244 4.34 6.83 34.36
C GLN A 244 3.13 7.57 33.77
N SER A 245 3.30 8.20 32.58
CA SER A 245 2.23 8.95 31.89
C SER A 245 2.60 9.15 30.42
N VAL A 246 2.12 8.29 29.55
CA VAL A 246 2.34 8.43 28.10
C VAL A 246 1.52 9.59 27.58
N ALA A 247 2.17 10.69 27.19
CA ALA A 247 1.55 11.91 26.68
C ALA A 247 1.73 12.10 25.16
N GLY A 248 2.70 11.43 24.55
CA GLY A 248 2.94 11.51 23.12
C GLY A 248 3.46 10.19 22.56
N LEU A 249 3.01 9.85 21.35
CA LEU A 249 3.49 8.74 20.54
C LEU A 249 3.78 9.25 19.13
N ALA A 250 4.94 8.88 18.57
CA ALA A 250 5.27 9.17 17.18
C ALA A 250 6.11 8.05 16.58
N VAL A 251 5.76 7.59 15.40
CA VAL A 251 6.51 6.57 14.68
C VAL A 251 7.65 7.21 13.89
N ASN A 252 8.85 6.70 14.08
CA ASN A 252 10.04 7.08 13.33
C ASN A 252 10.38 5.96 12.33
N ASN A 253 9.85 6.08 11.13
CA ASN A 253 10.05 5.08 10.07
C ASN A 253 11.53 4.90 9.70
N GLY A 254 12.31 5.98 9.72
CA GLY A 254 13.75 5.93 9.41
C GLY A 254 14.56 5.16 10.45
N ALA A 255 14.21 5.33 11.74
CA ALA A 255 14.87 4.65 12.84
C ALA A 255 14.19 3.31 13.22
N LYS A 256 13.10 2.91 12.55
CA LYS A 256 12.30 1.72 12.88
C LYS A 256 11.90 1.66 14.36
N SER A 257 11.46 2.78 14.90
CA SER A 257 11.15 2.93 16.31
C SER A 257 9.93 3.81 16.55
N VAL A 258 9.36 3.67 17.73
CA VAL A 258 8.30 4.55 18.22
C VAL A 258 8.86 5.40 19.34
N LEU A 259 8.70 6.71 19.22
CA LEU A 259 9.06 7.67 20.26
C LEU A 259 7.90 7.79 21.26
N VAL A 260 8.21 7.71 22.53
CA VAL A 260 7.24 7.77 23.63
C VAL A 260 7.61 8.91 24.57
N VAL A 261 6.70 9.85 24.74
CA VAL A 261 6.83 10.92 25.75
C VAL A 261 6.22 10.47 27.06
N ASP A 262 7.02 10.45 28.12
CA ASP A 262 6.54 10.29 29.50
C ASP A 262 6.51 11.64 30.18
N ALA A 263 5.32 12.23 30.30
CA ALA A 263 5.13 13.55 30.85
C ALA A 263 5.53 13.63 32.32
N LYS A 264 5.23 12.60 33.13
CA LYS A 264 5.58 12.57 34.55
C LYS A 264 7.05 12.30 34.81
N ALA A 265 7.66 11.44 34.03
CA ALA A 265 9.09 11.18 34.13
C ALA A 265 9.95 12.32 33.55
N GLY A 266 9.35 13.22 32.75
CA GLY A 266 10.07 14.29 32.05
C GLY A 266 11.06 13.74 31.04
N SER A 267 10.64 12.72 30.24
CA SER A 267 11.54 12.00 29.36
C SER A 267 10.90 11.66 28.01
N VAL A 268 11.77 11.41 27.02
CA VAL A 268 11.43 10.78 25.76
C VAL A 268 12.22 9.49 25.64
N SER A 269 11.53 8.41 25.34
CA SER A 269 12.14 7.09 25.11
C SER A 269 11.82 6.58 23.70
N SER A 270 12.67 5.69 23.21
CA SER A 270 12.46 4.94 21.97
C SER A 270 12.15 3.48 22.30
N ILE A 271 11.14 2.93 21.65
CA ILE A 271 10.83 1.49 21.65
C ILE A 271 10.86 0.95 20.22
N PRO A 272 11.10 -0.35 20.00
CA PRO A 272 11.04 -0.94 18.67
C PRO A 272 9.66 -0.75 18.04
N ASP A 273 9.60 -0.44 16.74
CA ASP A 273 8.37 -0.48 15.95
C ASP A 273 8.09 -1.94 15.55
N ALA A 274 7.61 -2.73 16.50
CA ALA A 274 7.36 -4.15 16.34
C ALA A 274 6.18 -4.62 17.23
N VAL A 275 5.53 -5.69 16.82
CA VAL A 275 4.59 -6.43 17.67
C VAL A 275 5.36 -7.57 18.33
N PRO A 276 5.49 -7.62 19.66
CA PRO A 276 6.20 -8.69 20.35
C PRO A 276 5.71 -10.08 19.96
N GLY A 277 6.64 -10.96 19.59
CA GLY A 277 6.35 -12.31 19.09
C GLY A 277 5.79 -12.38 17.66
N ARG A 278 5.69 -11.23 16.98
CA ARG A 278 5.23 -11.11 15.59
C ARG A 278 6.13 -10.20 14.77
N GLU A 279 7.41 -10.16 15.11
CA GLU A 279 8.41 -9.33 14.43
C GLU A 279 8.46 -9.70 12.94
N ILE A 280 8.69 -8.69 12.11
CA ILE A 280 8.87 -8.83 10.67
C ILE A 280 10.35 -8.60 10.36
N ASP A 281 11.01 -9.55 9.69
CA ASP A 281 12.39 -9.37 9.26
C ASP A 281 12.47 -8.35 8.12
N GLU A 282 13.01 -7.18 8.43
CA GLU A 282 13.27 -6.09 7.48
C GLU A 282 14.77 -5.91 7.20
N SER A 283 15.61 -6.88 7.55
CA SER A 283 17.03 -6.82 7.26
C SER A 283 17.25 -6.84 5.74
N PRO A 284 18.14 -5.99 5.19
CA PRO A 284 18.43 -6.00 3.77
C PRO A 284 18.92 -7.37 3.30
N LEU A 285 18.43 -7.80 2.13
CA LEU A 285 18.97 -8.99 1.48
C LEU A 285 20.37 -8.69 0.89
N PRO A 286 21.33 -9.59 1.04
CA PRO A 286 22.68 -9.43 0.46
C PRO A 286 22.68 -9.76 -1.04
N ILE A 287 21.74 -9.16 -1.79
CA ILE A 287 21.50 -9.40 -3.21
C ILE A 287 21.62 -8.08 -3.94
N GLU A 288 22.25 -8.13 -5.11
CA GLU A 288 22.38 -6.99 -6.02
C GLU A 288 21.69 -7.29 -7.33
N THR A 289 21.14 -6.25 -7.94
CA THR A 289 20.56 -6.32 -9.28
C THR A 289 21.65 -6.13 -10.33
N ALA A 290 21.49 -6.80 -11.47
CA ALA A 290 22.39 -6.67 -12.60
C ALA A 290 21.58 -6.54 -13.89
N VAL A 291 22.15 -5.83 -14.88
CA VAL A 291 21.52 -5.74 -16.20
C VAL A 291 21.55 -7.12 -16.87
N ALA A 292 20.38 -7.64 -17.15
CA ALA A 292 20.25 -8.86 -17.93
C ALA A 292 20.33 -8.54 -19.43
N PHE A 293 20.98 -9.42 -20.21
CA PHE A 293 21.13 -9.28 -21.67
C PHE A 293 21.71 -7.91 -22.08
N PRO A 294 22.90 -7.52 -21.59
CA PRO A 294 23.42 -6.16 -21.70
C PRO A 294 23.66 -5.69 -23.15
N ASP A 295 23.91 -6.61 -24.07
CA ASP A 295 24.21 -6.31 -25.47
C ASP A 295 22.98 -6.46 -26.40
N LEU A 296 21.78 -6.66 -25.84
CA LEU A 296 20.58 -6.98 -26.61
C LEU A 296 20.07 -5.77 -27.41
N GLN A 297 19.97 -5.95 -28.73
CA GLN A 297 19.38 -5.00 -29.65
C GLN A 297 17.94 -5.42 -30.00
N TRP A 298 17.01 -4.48 -29.89
CA TRP A 298 15.59 -4.71 -30.11
C TRP A 298 15.23 -4.55 -31.59
N ALA A 299 14.88 -5.64 -32.26
CA ALA A 299 14.58 -5.65 -33.68
C ALA A 299 13.39 -4.72 -34.01
N GLY A 300 13.58 -3.83 -35.00
CA GLY A 300 12.55 -2.89 -35.44
C GLY A 300 12.34 -1.70 -34.51
N TRP A 301 12.97 -1.65 -33.34
CA TRP A 301 12.86 -0.53 -32.42
C TRP A 301 13.85 0.58 -32.77
N LYS A 302 13.35 1.81 -32.79
CA LYS A 302 14.16 3.02 -32.90
C LYS A 302 13.98 3.80 -31.60
N ASN A 303 15.08 4.13 -30.93
CA ASN A 303 15.08 4.89 -29.68
C ASN A 303 14.85 6.41 -29.87
N GLU A 304 14.61 6.85 -31.11
CA GLU A 304 14.30 8.23 -31.47
C GLU A 304 13.16 8.29 -32.47
N ASP A 305 12.27 9.26 -32.32
CA ASP A 305 11.23 9.59 -33.31
C ASP A 305 11.79 10.43 -34.48
N ASP A 306 10.95 10.74 -35.48
CA ASP A 306 11.34 11.52 -36.66
C ASP A 306 11.79 12.96 -36.32
N LYS A 307 11.63 13.40 -35.08
CA LYS A 307 12.06 14.71 -34.58
C LYS A 307 13.31 14.61 -33.69
N GLY A 308 13.91 13.43 -33.56
CA GLY A 308 15.07 13.17 -32.69
C GLY A 308 14.74 13.12 -31.20
N LYS A 309 13.45 12.98 -30.83
CA LYS A 309 13.05 12.79 -29.43
C LYS A 309 13.20 11.33 -29.06
N THR A 310 13.84 11.09 -27.91
CA THR A 310 13.95 9.73 -27.34
C THR A 310 12.58 9.12 -27.08
N VAL A 311 12.40 7.89 -27.53
CA VAL A 311 11.21 7.04 -27.31
C VAL A 311 11.63 5.81 -26.52
N ALA A 312 11.06 5.64 -25.34
CA ALA A 312 11.35 4.51 -24.48
C ALA A 312 10.72 3.22 -25.01
N LEU A 313 11.43 2.11 -24.92
CA LEU A 313 10.94 0.79 -25.35
C LEU A 313 9.70 0.33 -24.56
N ARG A 314 9.60 0.68 -23.30
CA ARG A 314 8.50 0.36 -22.36
C ARG A 314 8.14 -1.14 -22.32
N PRO A 315 9.06 -2.01 -21.89
CA PRO A 315 8.76 -3.42 -21.70
C PRO A 315 7.83 -3.60 -20.50
N VAL A 316 6.70 -4.26 -20.69
CA VAL A 316 5.69 -4.42 -19.61
C VAL A 316 5.42 -5.89 -19.27
N VAL A 317 5.84 -6.82 -20.09
CA VAL A 317 5.74 -8.26 -19.82
C VAL A 317 7.05 -8.93 -20.20
N LEU A 318 7.58 -9.78 -19.31
CA LEU A 318 8.61 -10.77 -19.62
C LEU A 318 8.09 -12.12 -19.17
N THR A 319 8.15 -13.10 -20.05
CA THR A 319 7.65 -14.46 -19.78
C THR A 319 8.30 -15.50 -20.71
N HIS A 320 7.90 -16.74 -20.57
CA HIS A 320 8.34 -17.88 -21.38
C HIS A 320 7.13 -18.67 -21.90
N ALA A 321 7.34 -19.50 -22.89
CA ALA A 321 6.27 -20.30 -23.50
C ALA A 321 5.99 -21.63 -22.77
N GLY A 322 6.83 -22.06 -21.85
CA GLY A 322 6.72 -23.36 -21.16
C GLY A 322 6.90 -24.57 -22.09
N ASP A 323 7.51 -24.37 -23.27
CA ASP A 323 7.63 -25.37 -24.31
C ASP A 323 8.98 -26.11 -24.31
N SER A 324 9.82 -25.87 -23.33
CA SER A 324 11.18 -26.38 -23.18
C SER A 324 12.17 -25.80 -24.21
N SER A 325 11.84 -24.68 -24.84
CA SER A 325 12.74 -24.01 -25.79
C SER A 325 13.74 -23.08 -25.13
N ASN A 326 13.53 -22.76 -23.83
CA ASN A 326 14.34 -21.80 -23.08
C ASN A 326 14.45 -20.44 -23.80
N ARG A 327 13.33 -19.97 -24.39
CA ARG A 327 13.21 -18.64 -25.02
C ARG A 327 12.54 -17.66 -24.04
N VAL A 328 12.98 -16.41 -24.12
CA VAL A 328 12.37 -15.29 -23.42
C VAL A 328 11.52 -14.50 -24.38
N PHE A 329 10.31 -14.14 -23.94
CA PHE A 329 9.40 -13.27 -24.66
C PHE A 329 9.20 -11.97 -23.88
N VAL A 330 9.35 -10.84 -24.56
CA VAL A 330 9.14 -9.51 -23.96
C VAL A 330 8.09 -8.75 -24.76
N GLY A 331 6.97 -8.44 -24.10
CA GLY A 331 5.93 -7.59 -24.65
C GLY A 331 6.19 -6.12 -24.30
N THR A 332 6.15 -5.24 -25.31
CA THR A 332 6.26 -3.80 -25.12
C THR A 332 4.88 -3.16 -25.11
N GLN A 333 4.70 -2.09 -24.35
CA GLN A 333 3.42 -1.40 -24.20
C GLN A 333 2.88 -0.85 -25.55
N HIS A 334 3.77 -0.63 -26.51
CA HIS A 334 3.40 -0.19 -27.87
C HIS A 334 2.69 -1.29 -28.70
N GLY A 335 2.80 -2.58 -28.32
CA GLY A 335 2.15 -3.68 -29.06
C GLY A 335 3.10 -4.57 -29.84
N VAL A 336 4.38 -4.64 -29.47
CA VAL A 336 5.35 -5.58 -30.05
C VAL A 336 5.74 -6.62 -29.03
N ILE A 337 5.71 -7.89 -29.43
CA ILE A 337 6.31 -8.98 -28.66
C ILE A 337 7.63 -9.36 -29.32
N HIS A 338 8.70 -9.29 -28.55
CA HIS A 338 10.03 -9.76 -28.95
C HIS A 338 10.29 -11.15 -28.39
N VAL A 339 11.08 -11.94 -29.12
CA VAL A 339 11.57 -13.25 -28.69
C VAL A 339 13.08 -13.37 -28.90
N PHE A 340 13.78 -14.04 -27.98
CA PHE A 340 15.21 -14.32 -28.05
C PHE A 340 15.58 -15.49 -27.15
N PRO A 341 16.75 -16.15 -27.38
CA PRO A 341 17.25 -17.21 -26.51
C PRO A 341 17.52 -16.68 -25.10
N ASN A 342 17.23 -17.46 -24.07
CA ASN A 342 17.63 -17.15 -22.69
C ASN A 342 19.14 -17.39 -22.48
N ASP A 343 19.93 -16.58 -23.16
CA ASP A 343 21.37 -16.54 -23.06
C ASP A 343 21.80 -15.09 -22.82
N GLN A 344 22.53 -14.83 -21.74
CA GLN A 344 23.01 -13.49 -21.38
C GLN A 344 23.91 -12.85 -22.47
N LYS A 345 24.41 -13.65 -23.41
CA LYS A 345 25.18 -13.20 -24.59
C LYS A 345 24.31 -12.94 -25.81
N ALA A 346 23.00 -13.03 -25.70
CA ALA A 346 22.09 -12.71 -26.80
C ALA A 346 22.27 -11.24 -27.21
N THR A 347 22.47 -11.01 -28.52
CA THR A 347 22.72 -9.65 -29.06
C THR A 347 21.57 -9.10 -29.87
N LYS A 348 20.59 -9.93 -30.21
CA LYS A 348 19.45 -9.52 -31.05
C LYS A 348 18.17 -10.24 -30.66
N THR A 349 17.05 -9.48 -30.64
CA THR A 349 15.72 -10.06 -30.60
C THR A 349 15.19 -10.35 -32.01
N LYS A 350 14.16 -11.18 -32.10
CA LYS A 350 13.25 -11.25 -33.25
C LYS A 350 11.89 -10.66 -32.85
N VAL A 351 11.18 -10.07 -33.81
CA VAL A 351 9.78 -9.68 -33.62
C VAL A 351 8.92 -10.93 -33.72
N PHE A 352 8.31 -11.34 -32.60
CA PHE A 352 7.40 -12.46 -32.52
C PHE A 352 5.99 -12.09 -33.03
N LEU A 353 5.44 -10.97 -32.49
CA LEU A 353 4.17 -10.39 -32.94
C LEU A 353 4.29 -8.87 -32.97
N ASP A 354 3.76 -8.25 -34.02
CA ASP A 354 3.62 -6.80 -34.11
C ASP A 354 2.15 -6.44 -34.37
N ILE A 355 1.52 -5.80 -33.38
CA ILE A 355 0.14 -5.28 -33.45
C ILE A 355 0.07 -3.78 -33.13
N GLN A 356 1.15 -3.03 -33.29
CA GLN A 356 1.21 -1.59 -32.99
C GLN A 356 0.09 -0.79 -33.67
N GLU A 357 -0.28 -1.19 -34.89
CA GLU A 357 -1.36 -0.52 -35.63
C GLU A 357 -2.74 -0.69 -34.97
N LYS A 358 -2.91 -1.72 -34.16
CA LYS A 358 -4.17 -2.01 -33.46
C LYS A 358 -4.19 -1.43 -32.04
N VAL A 359 -3.03 -1.19 -31.41
CA VAL A 359 -2.88 -0.83 -29.98
C VAL A 359 -2.90 0.67 -29.79
N THR A 360 -3.74 1.15 -28.84
CA THR A 360 -3.68 2.53 -28.37
C THR A 360 -2.55 2.67 -27.35
N TYR A 361 -1.57 3.52 -27.66
CA TYR A 361 -0.56 3.95 -26.70
C TYR A 361 -0.34 5.47 -26.86
N ILE A 362 -0.36 6.19 -25.75
CA ILE A 362 -0.11 7.65 -25.72
C ILE A 362 0.82 7.91 -24.52
N GLU A 363 1.98 8.50 -24.74
CA GLU A 363 3.04 8.70 -23.73
C GLU A 363 2.53 9.38 -22.44
N ASN A 364 1.65 10.37 -22.56
CA ASN A 364 1.07 11.09 -21.42
C ASN A 364 -0.17 10.39 -20.81
N LYS A 365 -0.57 9.22 -21.35
CA LYS A 365 -1.66 8.37 -20.88
C LYS A 365 -1.17 6.93 -20.87
N ASN A 366 -0.14 6.69 -20.13
CA ASN A 366 0.73 5.52 -20.20
C ASN A 366 0.21 4.28 -19.45
N GLU A 367 -1.08 4.20 -19.13
CA GLU A 367 -1.70 2.97 -18.64
C GLU A 367 -2.41 2.19 -19.76
N GLU A 368 -2.79 2.85 -20.87
CA GLU A 368 -3.27 2.15 -22.08
C GLU A 368 -2.11 1.51 -22.84
N GLY A 369 -2.39 0.50 -23.65
CA GLY A 369 -1.40 -0.17 -24.47
C GLY A 369 -1.59 -1.67 -24.58
N PHE A 370 -0.51 -2.36 -24.91
CA PHE A 370 -0.36 -3.79 -24.71
C PHE A 370 0.02 -4.03 -23.24
N LEU A 371 -0.76 -4.83 -22.51
CA LEU A 371 -0.65 -4.91 -21.04
C LEU A 371 -0.43 -6.33 -20.52
N GLY A 372 -0.80 -7.36 -21.29
CA GLY A 372 -0.70 -8.74 -20.84
C GLY A 372 -0.36 -9.72 -21.94
N LEU A 373 0.37 -10.77 -21.58
CA LEU A 373 0.73 -11.91 -22.42
C LEU A 373 0.73 -13.17 -21.55
N ALA A 374 0.04 -14.21 -22.01
CA ALA A 374 0.11 -15.54 -21.40
C ALA A 374 0.11 -16.61 -22.50
N PHE A 375 1.02 -17.57 -22.39
CA PHE A 375 1.03 -18.74 -23.24
C PHE A 375 0.10 -19.82 -22.71
N HIS A 376 -0.60 -20.50 -23.60
CA HIS A 376 -1.46 -21.62 -23.22
C HIS A 376 -0.64 -22.72 -22.53
N PRO A 377 -1.13 -23.40 -21.48
CA PRO A 377 -0.38 -24.48 -20.82
C PRO A 377 0.08 -25.59 -21.78
N ASP A 378 -0.72 -25.86 -22.83
CA ASP A 378 -0.37 -26.78 -23.91
C ASP A 378 0.24 -26.09 -25.15
N TYR A 379 0.88 -24.91 -25.00
CA TYR A 379 1.45 -24.14 -26.12
C TYR A 379 2.33 -24.99 -27.06
N LYS A 380 3.14 -25.88 -26.51
CA LYS A 380 3.97 -26.82 -27.27
C LYS A 380 3.17 -27.66 -28.27
N LYS A 381 1.87 -27.91 -28.01
CA LYS A 381 0.98 -28.72 -28.88
C LYS A 381 0.13 -27.84 -29.78
N ASN A 382 -0.43 -26.75 -29.26
CA ASN A 382 -1.45 -25.95 -29.93
C ASN A 382 -0.92 -24.62 -30.50
N GLY A 383 0.22 -24.13 -30.01
CA GLY A 383 0.83 -22.88 -30.42
C GLY A 383 0.00 -21.64 -30.06
N GLU A 384 -0.92 -21.74 -29.09
CA GLU A 384 -1.82 -20.66 -28.71
C GLU A 384 -1.25 -19.80 -27.59
N PHE A 385 -1.46 -18.49 -27.70
CA PHE A 385 -1.14 -17.53 -26.66
C PHE A 385 -2.18 -16.41 -26.63
N PHE A 386 -2.24 -15.69 -25.53
CA PHE A 386 -3.27 -14.70 -25.25
C PHE A 386 -2.63 -13.35 -24.95
N VAL A 387 -3.24 -12.29 -25.46
CA VAL A 387 -2.81 -10.92 -25.23
C VAL A 387 -3.95 -10.09 -24.69
N PHE A 388 -3.61 -9.14 -23.81
CA PHE A 388 -4.51 -8.09 -23.33
C PHE A 388 -4.02 -6.76 -23.87
N TYR A 389 -4.89 -6.01 -24.55
CA TYR A 389 -4.53 -4.70 -25.08
C TYR A 389 -5.72 -3.74 -25.18
N THR A 390 -5.44 -2.42 -25.27
CA THR A 390 -6.43 -1.39 -25.54
C THR A 390 -6.44 -1.06 -27.02
N PRO A 391 -7.56 -1.24 -27.75
CA PRO A 391 -7.59 -1.09 -29.22
C PRO A 391 -7.76 0.38 -29.65
N LYS A 392 -7.11 0.77 -30.75
CA LYS A 392 -7.33 2.08 -31.40
C LYS A 392 -8.74 2.24 -31.95
N ALA A 393 -9.32 1.18 -32.47
CA ALA A 393 -10.61 1.21 -33.14
C ALA A 393 -11.79 1.34 -32.15
N GLU A 394 -11.64 0.85 -30.93
CA GLU A 394 -12.70 0.79 -29.93
C GLU A 394 -12.25 1.51 -28.65
N LYS A 395 -12.45 2.81 -28.58
CA LYS A 395 -12.07 3.60 -27.40
C LYS A 395 -12.76 3.12 -26.14
N LYS A 396 -12.06 3.20 -25.00
CA LYS A 396 -12.59 2.79 -23.68
C LYS A 396 -12.99 1.31 -23.62
N THR A 397 -12.27 0.47 -24.38
CA THR A 397 -12.45 -0.97 -24.44
C THR A 397 -11.12 -1.65 -24.14
N ASN A 398 -11.16 -2.78 -23.44
CA ASN A 398 -10.06 -3.70 -23.31
C ASN A 398 -10.40 -4.97 -24.09
N ILE A 399 -9.42 -5.49 -24.82
CA ILE A 399 -9.58 -6.72 -25.60
C ILE A 399 -8.62 -7.77 -25.09
N ILE A 400 -9.15 -8.97 -24.91
CA ILE A 400 -8.38 -10.19 -24.74
C ILE A 400 -8.51 -10.98 -26.03
N SER A 401 -7.38 -11.22 -26.71
CA SER A 401 -7.35 -11.99 -27.97
C SER A 401 -6.45 -13.20 -27.86
N ARG A 402 -6.84 -14.27 -28.55
CA ARG A 402 -6.01 -15.44 -28.81
C ARG A 402 -5.31 -15.27 -30.14
N PHE A 403 -4.01 -15.61 -30.18
CA PHE A 403 -3.20 -15.73 -31.37
C PHE A 403 -2.56 -17.12 -31.45
N ARG A 404 -1.98 -17.45 -32.59
CA ARG A 404 -1.23 -18.69 -32.83
C ARG A 404 0.16 -18.39 -33.35
N VAL A 405 1.10 -19.26 -33.00
CA VAL A 405 2.44 -19.27 -33.59
C VAL A 405 2.34 -19.67 -35.07
N SER A 406 3.21 -19.10 -35.89
CA SER A 406 3.32 -19.49 -37.31
C SER A 406 3.70 -20.97 -37.45
N LYS A 407 3.09 -21.64 -38.39
CA LYS A 407 3.40 -23.05 -38.71
C LYS A 407 4.83 -23.24 -39.24
N ASN A 408 5.43 -22.19 -39.80
CA ASN A 408 6.71 -22.24 -40.50
C ASN A 408 7.88 -21.67 -39.70
N ASP A 409 7.60 -20.88 -38.64
CA ASP A 409 8.63 -20.23 -37.82
C ASP A 409 8.17 -20.17 -36.37
N PRO A 410 8.77 -20.91 -35.44
CA PRO A 410 8.40 -20.90 -34.02
C PRO A 410 8.74 -19.57 -33.32
N ASP A 411 9.57 -18.73 -33.93
CA ASP A 411 9.92 -17.41 -33.44
C ASP A 411 9.02 -16.29 -33.99
N ARG A 412 7.92 -16.67 -34.68
CA ARG A 412 6.98 -15.71 -35.27
C ARG A 412 5.54 -16.16 -35.05
N ALA A 413 4.69 -15.26 -34.61
CA ALA A 413 3.25 -15.46 -34.55
C ALA A 413 2.62 -15.21 -35.93
N ASP A 414 1.44 -15.79 -36.15
CA ASP A 414 0.57 -15.47 -37.29
C ASP A 414 -0.35 -14.30 -36.89
N PRO A 415 -0.14 -13.08 -37.41
CA PRO A 415 -0.95 -11.89 -37.01
C PRO A 415 -2.40 -12.00 -37.49
N ASP A 416 -2.68 -12.81 -38.52
CA ASP A 416 -4.02 -13.02 -39.08
C ASP A 416 -4.80 -14.10 -38.31
N SER A 417 -4.16 -14.78 -37.35
CA SER A 417 -4.80 -15.77 -36.48
C SER A 417 -5.58 -15.17 -35.31
N GLU A 418 -5.70 -13.87 -35.23
CA GLU A 418 -6.38 -13.21 -34.11
C GLU A 418 -7.83 -13.67 -33.96
N GLU A 419 -8.15 -14.17 -32.80
CA GLU A 419 -9.52 -14.46 -32.38
C GLU A 419 -9.81 -13.68 -31.08
N VAL A 420 -10.74 -12.74 -31.12
CA VAL A 420 -11.15 -12.00 -29.92
C VAL A 420 -11.93 -12.92 -29.00
N ILE A 421 -11.42 -13.09 -27.77
CA ILE A 421 -12.00 -13.93 -26.73
C ILE A 421 -13.01 -13.12 -25.91
N LEU A 422 -12.58 -11.96 -25.38
CA LEU A 422 -13.42 -11.15 -24.51
C LEU A 422 -13.22 -9.65 -24.81
N ARG A 423 -14.35 -8.91 -24.84
CA ARG A 423 -14.34 -7.44 -24.86
C ARG A 423 -14.89 -6.90 -23.55
N ILE A 424 -14.14 -6.02 -22.91
CA ILE A 424 -14.56 -5.28 -21.72
C ILE A 424 -14.76 -3.84 -22.14
N THR A 425 -16.02 -3.49 -22.37
CA THR A 425 -16.43 -2.19 -22.92
C THR A 425 -16.82 -1.20 -21.85
N ASN A 426 -16.96 0.07 -22.23
CA ASN A 426 -17.46 1.15 -21.38
C ASN A 426 -16.58 1.47 -20.16
N ARG A 427 -15.24 1.38 -20.31
CA ARG A 427 -14.35 1.95 -19.31
C ARG A 427 -14.69 3.44 -19.14
N PRO A 428 -14.79 3.94 -17.91
CA PRO A 428 -15.11 5.36 -17.70
C PRO A 428 -14.04 6.31 -18.23
N PHE A 429 -12.76 5.92 -18.07
CA PHE A 429 -11.62 6.77 -18.40
C PHE A 429 -10.52 5.97 -19.12
N TRP A 430 -9.31 6.53 -19.25
CA TRP A 430 -8.18 5.96 -19.99
C TRP A 430 -7.21 5.16 -19.12
N ASN A 431 -7.35 5.19 -17.82
CA ASN A 431 -6.45 4.56 -16.85
C ASN A 431 -7.16 3.45 -16.05
N HIS A 432 -6.42 2.74 -15.23
CA HIS A 432 -6.81 1.57 -14.44
C HIS A 432 -7.36 0.45 -15.32
N ASP A 433 -6.52 0.01 -16.24
CA ASP A 433 -6.86 -1.08 -17.16
C ASP A 433 -6.61 -2.46 -16.55
N GLY A 434 -5.68 -2.57 -15.58
CA GLY A 434 -5.14 -3.84 -15.12
C GLY A 434 -4.30 -4.47 -16.23
N GLY A 435 -4.73 -5.65 -16.71
CA GLY A 435 -4.21 -6.24 -17.96
C GLY A 435 -3.40 -7.52 -17.79
N THR A 436 -3.06 -7.93 -16.57
CA THR A 436 -2.36 -9.20 -16.36
C THR A 436 -3.22 -10.39 -16.75
N LEU A 437 -2.60 -11.30 -17.47
CA LEU A 437 -3.11 -12.62 -17.83
C LEU A 437 -2.23 -13.70 -17.20
N CYS A 438 -2.84 -14.72 -16.60
CA CYS A 438 -2.13 -15.91 -16.15
C CYS A 438 -3.04 -17.14 -16.19
N PHE A 439 -2.45 -18.32 -16.35
CA PHE A 439 -3.18 -19.59 -16.25
C PHE A 439 -3.05 -20.18 -14.86
N GLY A 440 -4.18 -20.63 -14.31
CA GLY A 440 -4.17 -21.46 -13.11
C GLY A 440 -3.79 -22.91 -13.40
N ARG A 441 -3.43 -23.67 -12.36
CA ARG A 441 -3.22 -25.12 -12.45
C ARG A 441 -4.46 -25.89 -12.92
N ASP A 442 -5.63 -25.27 -12.81
CA ASP A 442 -6.91 -25.76 -13.32
C ASP A 442 -7.07 -25.61 -14.84
N GLY A 443 -6.09 -24.96 -15.50
CA GLY A 443 -6.06 -24.75 -16.95
C GLY A 443 -6.95 -23.63 -17.44
N TYR A 444 -7.55 -22.83 -16.54
CA TYR A 444 -8.37 -21.67 -16.90
C TYR A 444 -7.55 -20.40 -16.96
N LEU A 445 -8.01 -19.46 -17.77
CA LEU A 445 -7.38 -18.14 -17.89
C LEU A 445 -7.95 -17.19 -16.86
N TYR A 446 -7.05 -16.59 -16.05
CA TYR A 446 -7.35 -15.53 -15.09
C TYR A 446 -6.93 -14.18 -15.66
N ILE A 447 -7.79 -13.18 -15.49
CA ILE A 447 -7.65 -11.85 -16.11
C ILE A 447 -7.85 -10.80 -15.02
N ALA A 448 -6.84 -9.97 -14.78
CA ALA A 448 -6.97 -8.81 -13.91
C ALA A 448 -7.54 -7.61 -14.69
N VAL A 449 -8.59 -6.98 -14.15
CA VAL A 449 -9.26 -5.83 -14.75
C VAL A 449 -9.44 -4.74 -13.72
N GLY A 450 -8.92 -3.56 -13.99
CA GLY A 450 -9.08 -2.39 -13.13
C GLY A 450 -10.49 -1.81 -13.12
N ASP A 451 -10.74 -0.80 -12.29
CA ASP A 451 -12.05 -0.16 -12.14
C ASP A 451 -12.43 0.74 -13.34
N GLY A 452 -11.49 0.96 -14.26
CA GLY A 452 -11.67 1.73 -15.49
C GLY A 452 -11.38 3.22 -15.32
N GLY A 453 -10.75 3.61 -14.21
CA GLY A 453 -10.20 4.94 -14.00
C GLY A 453 -11.14 5.95 -13.35
N LEU A 454 -10.65 7.17 -13.23
CA LEU A 454 -11.14 8.25 -12.39
C LEU A 454 -10.91 8.00 -10.88
N ALA A 455 -10.93 9.09 -10.11
CA ALA A 455 -10.77 9.00 -8.66
C ALA A 455 -12.05 8.48 -7.98
N ASN A 456 -11.88 7.70 -6.92
CA ASN A 456 -12.94 7.26 -5.99
C ASN A 456 -13.96 6.27 -6.58
N ASP A 457 -13.69 5.61 -7.69
CA ASP A 457 -14.62 4.71 -8.38
C ASP A 457 -16.05 5.27 -8.43
N PRO A 458 -16.29 6.40 -9.12
CA PRO A 458 -17.57 7.10 -9.10
C PRO A 458 -18.72 6.25 -9.67
N TYR A 459 -18.39 5.24 -10.45
CA TYR A 459 -19.36 4.31 -11.06
C TYR A 459 -19.55 3.03 -10.25
N ARG A 460 -18.89 2.92 -9.07
CA ARG A 460 -18.98 1.78 -8.15
C ARG A 460 -18.68 0.44 -8.81
N SER A 461 -17.68 0.40 -9.64
CA SER A 461 -17.28 -0.83 -10.34
C SER A 461 -16.79 -1.88 -9.36
N GLY A 462 -16.10 -1.48 -8.29
CA GLY A 462 -15.54 -2.36 -7.26
C GLY A 462 -16.58 -3.30 -6.66
N GLN A 463 -17.70 -2.75 -6.19
CA GLN A 463 -18.75 -3.52 -5.49
C GLN A 463 -19.90 -3.98 -6.39
N ASN A 464 -19.83 -3.75 -7.71
CA ASN A 464 -20.91 -4.09 -8.64
C ASN A 464 -20.61 -5.38 -9.42
N LEU A 465 -21.27 -6.47 -9.07
CA LEU A 465 -21.14 -7.77 -9.74
C LEU A 465 -21.71 -7.82 -11.16
N LYS A 466 -22.47 -6.81 -11.60
CA LYS A 466 -22.97 -6.72 -12.99
C LYS A 466 -21.90 -6.23 -13.99
N LYS A 467 -20.72 -5.79 -13.49
CA LYS A 467 -19.62 -5.25 -14.29
C LYS A 467 -18.41 -6.16 -14.25
N LEU A 468 -17.64 -6.18 -15.34
CA LEU A 468 -16.36 -6.89 -15.42
C LEU A 468 -15.18 -6.04 -14.89
N LEU A 469 -15.41 -4.73 -14.67
CA LEU A 469 -14.40 -3.80 -14.13
C LEU A 469 -14.18 -4.03 -12.63
N ALA A 470 -12.95 -3.76 -12.14
CA ALA A 470 -12.55 -3.91 -10.75
C ALA A 470 -12.62 -5.38 -10.26
N LYS A 471 -12.11 -6.31 -11.09
CA LYS A 471 -12.30 -7.76 -10.90
C LYS A 471 -11.05 -8.55 -11.26
N VAL A 472 -10.97 -9.74 -10.71
CA VAL A 472 -10.28 -10.86 -11.35
C VAL A 472 -11.35 -11.74 -11.98
N LEU A 473 -11.22 -11.99 -13.28
CA LEU A 473 -12.11 -12.87 -14.06
C LEU A 473 -11.45 -14.23 -14.26
N ARG A 474 -12.24 -15.28 -14.44
CA ARG A 474 -11.78 -16.65 -14.75
C ARG A 474 -12.66 -17.25 -15.81
N ILE A 475 -12.08 -17.68 -16.94
CA ILE A 475 -12.76 -18.21 -18.10
C ILE A 475 -12.08 -19.47 -18.65
N ASP A 476 -12.86 -20.33 -19.29
CA ASP A 476 -12.38 -21.53 -19.99
C ASP A 476 -12.22 -21.23 -21.50
N ILE A 477 -11.00 -21.08 -21.94
CA ILE A 477 -10.66 -20.76 -23.34
C ILE A 477 -10.62 -21.99 -24.24
N ASN A 478 -10.75 -23.19 -23.70
CA ASN A 478 -10.74 -24.44 -24.45
C ASN A 478 -12.12 -24.82 -25.01
N ARG A 479 -13.17 -24.15 -24.54
CA ARG A 479 -14.56 -24.39 -24.98
C ARG A 479 -15.21 -23.08 -25.38
N LYS A 480 -16.22 -23.19 -26.23
CA LYS A 480 -17.09 -22.07 -26.61
C LYS A 480 -18.48 -22.31 -26.02
N GLU A 481 -19.15 -21.25 -25.59
CA GLU A 481 -20.49 -21.33 -25.05
C GLU A 481 -21.36 -20.18 -25.58
N GLY A 482 -22.47 -20.55 -26.28
CA GLY A 482 -23.29 -19.59 -26.98
C GLY A 482 -22.49 -18.83 -28.07
N ASP A 483 -22.58 -17.51 -28.03
CA ASP A 483 -21.84 -16.63 -28.95
C ASP A 483 -20.43 -16.27 -28.45
N ASN A 484 -20.03 -16.78 -27.27
CA ASN A 484 -18.73 -16.48 -26.70
C ASN A 484 -17.65 -17.44 -27.23
N ASN A 485 -16.45 -16.90 -27.47
CA ASN A 485 -15.26 -17.70 -27.79
C ASN A 485 -14.59 -18.32 -26.55
N TYR A 486 -15.31 -18.40 -25.44
CA TYR A 486 -14.92 -19.03 -24.19
C TYR A 486 -16.16 -19.64 -23.52
N ALA A 487 -15.99 -20.48 -22.52
CA ALA A 487 -17.06 -20.96 -21.65
C ALA A 487 -16.84 -20.50 -20.19
N ILE A 488 -17.89 -20.59 -19.40
CA ILE A 488 -17.82 -20.29 -17.97
C ILE A 488 -17.44 -21.57 -17.21
N PRO A 489 -16.37 -21.55 -16.40
CA PRO A 489 -16.09 -22.65 -15.48
C PRO A 489 -17.28 -22.88 -14.52
N PRO A 490 -17.78 -24.12 -14.38
CA PRO A 490 -19.01 -24.37 -13.62
C PRO A 490 -18.89 -24.09 -12.13
N ASP A 491 -17.68 -24.02 -11.62
CA ASP A 491 -17.34 -23.73 -10.23
C ASP A 491 -16.97 -22.26 -9.98
N ASN A 492 -17.16 -21.36 -10.96
CA ASN A 492 -17.06 -19.92 -10.70
C ASN A 492 -18.05 -19.49 -9.61
N PRO A 493 -17.67 -18.56 -8.71
CA PRO A 493 -18.44 -18.27 -7.50
C PRO A 493 -19.83 -17.68 -7.77
N PHE A 494 -20.03 -17.00 -8.90
CA PHE A 494 -21.23 -16.21 -9.17
C PHE A 494 -22.12 -16.77 -10.30
N VAL A 495 -21.88 -18.00 -10.77
CA VAL A 495 -22.66 -18.62 -11.87
C VAL A 495 -24.16 -18.72 -11.58
N ASN A 496 -24.54 -18.87 -10.30
CA ASN A 496 -25.93 -18.97 -9.85
C ASN A 496 -26.43 -17.68 -9.16
N THR A 497 -25.66 -16.58 -9.22
CA THR A 497 -26.06 -15.30 -8.60
C THR A 497 -26.84 -14.47 -9.61
N PRO A 498 -28.11 -14.12 -9.34
CA PRO A 498 -28.89 -13.31 -10.26
C PRO A 498 -28.20 -12.00 -10.62
N ASP A 499 -28.22 -11.67 -11.91
CA ASP A 499 -27.62 -10.44 -12.47
C ASP A 499 -26.10 -10.29 -12.32
N ALA A 500 -25.39 -11.21 -11.69
CA ALA A 500 -23.93 -11.18 -11.62
C ALA A 500 -23.30 -11.68 -12.92
N ARG A 501 -22.12 -11.15 -13.25
CA ARG A 501 -21.32 -11.66 -14.36
C ARG A 501 -20.65 -12.97 -13.92
N PRO A 502 -20.93 -14.08 -14.63
CA PRO A 502 -20.43 -15.41 -14.25
C PRO A 502 -18.92 -15.58 -14.44
N GLU A 503 -18.28 -14.70 -15.21
CA GLU A 503 -16.82 -14.66 -15.40
C GLU A 503 -16.07 -14.27 -14.12
N ILE A 504 -16.73 -13.63 -13.15
CA ILE A 504 -16.10 -13.06 -11.96
C ILE A 504 -15.57 -14.19 -11.06
N TRP A 505 -14.26 -14.11 -10.75
CA TRP A 505 -13.60 -14.93 -9.73
C TRP A 505 -13.50 -14.22 -8.38
N ALA A 506 -13.08 -12.93 -8.39
CA ALA A 506 -12.98 -12.06 -7.23
C ALA A 506 -13.31 -10.61 -7.62
N TYR A 507 -13.64 -9.77 -6.63
CA TYR A 507 -14.08 -8.39 -6.88
C TYR A 507 -13.64 -7.43 -5.78
N GLY A 508 -13.91 -6.14 -5.97
CA GLY A 508 -13.53 -5.12 -5.00
C GLY A 508 -12.05 -4.78 -5.05
N LEU A 509 -11.45 -4.84 -6.24
CA LEU A 509 -10.06 -4.48 -6.53
C LEU A 509 -10.04 -3.18 -7.34
N ARG A 510 -9.01 -2.34 -7.16
CA ARG A 510 -8.92 -1.06 -7.85
C ARG A 510 -8.22 -1.16 -9.20
N ASN A 511 -6.95 -1.54 -9.19
CA ASN A 511 -6.12 -1.63 -10.39
C ASN A 511 -4.99 -2.64 -10.18
N VAL A 512 -5.31 -3.91 -10.21
CA VAL A 512 -4.31 -4.98 -10.12
C VAL A 512 -3.36 -4.88 -11.29
N TRP A 513 -2.18 -4.30 -11.05
CA TRP A 513 -1.19 -4.09 -12.11
C TRP A 513 -0.51 -5.39 -12.50
N ARG A 514 -0.09 -6.20 -11.49
CA ARG A 514 0.47 -7.54 -11.75
C ARG A 514 -0.13 -8.58 -10.83
N MET A 515 -0.27 -9.76 -11.38
CA MET A 515 -0.85 -10.93 -10.74
C MET A 515 -0.12 -12.18 -11.22
N ALA A 516 0.24 -13.08 -10.31
CA ALA A 516 0.94 -14.31 -10.64
C ALA A 516 0.54 -15.45 -9.70
N PHE A 517 0.47 -16.66 -10.24
CA PHE A 517 0.38 -17.87 -9.42
C PHE A 517 1.74 -18.22 -8.84
N ASP A 518 1.75 -18.63 -7.59
CA ASP A 518 2.87 -19.36 -7.02
C ASP A 518 2.74 -20.84 -7.41
N ASP A 519 3.62 -21.32 -8.24
CA ASP A 519 3.56 -22.69 -8.75
C ASP A 519 3.70 -23.78 -7.68
N LYS A 520 4.29 -23.46 -6.55
CA LYS A 520 4.44 -24.42 -5.45
C LYS A 520 3.19 -24.52 -4.57
N THR A 521 2.55 -23.41 -4.25
CA THR A 521 1.39 -23.37 -3.35
C THR A 521 0.06 -23.31 -4.08
N GLY A 522 0.05 -22.86 -5.34
CA GLY A 522 -1.16 -22.60 -6.13
C GLY A 522 -1.90 -21.33 -5.72
N LYS A 523 -1.30 -20.47 -4.87
CA LYS A 523 -1.88 -19.19 -4.48
C LYS A 523 -1.73 -18.16 -5.60
N LEU A 524 -2.78 -17.40 -5.82
CA LEU A 524 -2.79 -16.28 -6.75
C LEU A 524 -2.46 -15.00 -5.98
N TRP A 525 -1.29 -14.45 -6.24
CA TRP A 525 -0.82 -13.19 -5.67
C TRP A 525 -1.18 -12.04 -6.59
N ALA A 526 -1.65 -10.94 -6.02
CA ALA A 526 -1.99 -9.72 -6.75
C ALA A 526 -1.45 -8.49 -6.01
N SER A 527 -1.00 -7.52 -6.78
CA SER A 527 -0.63 -6.20 -6.30
C SER A 527 -1.64 -5.20 -6.83
N ASP A 528 -2.43 -4.63 -5.94
CA ASP A 528 -3.48 -3.67 -6.25
C ASP A 528 -3.02 -2.25 -5.94
N VAL A 529 -2.96 -1.40 -6.97
CA VAL A 529 -2.48 -0.03 -6.85
C VAL A 529 -3.52 0.83 -6.16
N GLY A 530 -3.15 1.40 -5.02
CA GLY A 530 -3.99 2.30 -4.24
C GLY A 530 -4.24 3.65 -4.91
N GLN A 531 -5.03 4.49 -4.27
CA GLN A 531 -5.37 5.80 -4.83
C GLN A 531 -4.71 6.96 -4.10
N ASN A 532 -4.80 6.98 -2.76
CA ASN A 532 -4.45 8.16 -1.98
C ASN A 532 -3.43 7.90 -0.87
N LEU A 533 -3.59 6.79 -0.15
CA LEU A 533 -2.87 6.56 1.11
C LEU A 533 -2.09 5.26 1.14
N TYR A 534 -2.64 4.18 0.59
CA TYR A 534 -2.09 2.85 0.80
C TYR A 534 -2.03 2.05 -0.50
N GLU A 535 -0.91 1.35 -0.67
CA GLU A 535 -0.71 0.30 -1.65
C GLU A 535 -0.92 -1.06 -0.98
N GLU A 536 -1.44 -2.08 -1.71
CA GLU A 536 -1.79 -3.36 -1.08
C GLU A 536 -1.40 -4.58 -1.91
N ILE A 537 -1.05 -5.67 -1.19
CA ILE A 537 -0.76 -6.98 -1.77
C ILE A 537 -1.77 -8.00 -1.21
N ASP A 538 -2.39 -8.75 -2.12
CA ASP A 538 -3.45 -9.69 -1.82
C ASP A 538 -3.09 -11.13 -2.22
N ILE A 539 -3.71 -12.09 -1.54
CA ILE A 539 -3.86 -13.46 -2.01
C ILE A 539 -5.30 -13.63 -2.48
N ILE A 540 -5.48 -13.77 -3.79
CA ILE A 540 -6.81 -13.80 -4.40
C ILE A 540 -7.45 -15.17 -4.23
N VAL A 541 -8.65 -15.18 -3.63
CA VAL A 541 -9.44 -16.39 -3.41
C VAL A 541 -10.78 -16.34 -4.12
N ARG A 542 -11.37 -17.51 -4.33
CA ARG A 542 -12.67 -17.70 -4.98
C ARG A 542 -13.78 -16.92 -4.26
N GLY A 543 -14.46 -16.02 -4.96
CA GLY A 543 -15.58 -15.20 -4.44
C GLY A 543 -15.15 -14.08 -3.50
N GLY A 544 -13.83 -13.82 -3.34
CA GLY A 544 -13.30 -12.79 -2.44
C GLY A 544 -13.75 -11.39 -2.80
N ASN A 545 -14.09 -10.59 -1.78
CA ASN A 545 -14.32 -9.14 -1.87
C ASN A 545 -13.19 -8.40 -1.14
N TYR A 546 -12.36 -7.67 -1.89
CA TYR A 546 -11.18 -6.95 -1.39
C TYR A 546 -11.46 -5.51 -0.97
N GLY A 547 -12.71 -5.09 -1.04
CA GLY A 547 -13.20 -3.88 -0.37
C GLY A 547 -13.23 -2.60 -1.19
N TRP A 548 -12.52 -2.48 -2.31
CA TRP A 548 -12.62 -1.29 -3.15
C TRP A 548 -14.06 -1.05 -3.64
N ASN A 549 -14.69 0.14 -3.52
CA ASN A 549 -14.16 1.42 -3.02
C ASN A 549 -14.74 1.78 -1.62
N LEU A 550 -14.96 0.79 -0.79
CA LEU A 550 -15.33 0.98 0.62
C LEU A 550 -14.07 1.12 1.49
N ARG A 551 -12.97 0.54 1.01
CA ARG A 551 -11.66 0.50 1.68
C ARG A 551 -10.54 0.77 0.68
N GLU A 552 -9.41 1.26 1.19
CA GLU A 552 -8.10 1.32 0.57
C GLU A 552 -7.12 0.70 1.57
N GLY A 553 -6.52 -0.43 1.23
CA GLY A 553 -5.82 -1.25 2.22
C GLY A 553 -6.73 -1.69 3.37
N LEU A 554 -6.24 -1.57 4.58
CA LEU A 554 -6.97 -1.86 5.83
C LEU A 554 -7.91 -0.72 6.26
N HIS A 555 -7.96 0.39 5.54
CA HIS A 555 -8.57 1.65 5.99
C HIS A 555 -9.87 1.98 5.26
N PRO A 556 -10.84 2.62 5.93
CA PRO A 556 -12.05 3.13 5.30
C PRO A 556 -11.76 4.13 4.19
N PHE A 557 -12.47 4.04 3.08
CA PHE A 557 -12.26 4.92 1.93
C PHE A 557 -13.55 5.60 1.46
N GLY A 558 -13.42 6.86 1.00
CA GLY A 558 -14.54 7.66 0.49
C GLY A 558 -15.67 7.90 1.50
N VAL A 559 -16.71 8.57 1.07
CA VAL A 559 -17.88 8.93 1.94
C VAL A 559 -18.66 7.71 2.43
N ARG A 560 -18.52 6.55 1.78
CA ARG A 560 -19.16 5.30 2.16
C ARG A 560 -18.22 4.33 2.83
N GLY A 561 -17.01 4.77 3.12
CA GLY A 561 -15.97 3.97 3.72
C GLY A 561 -16.48 3.13 4.89
N THR A 562 -15.94 1.95 5.03
CA THR A 562 -16.27 1.04 6.10
C THR A 562 -15.01 0.49 6.75
N GLY A 563 -15.10 0.26 8.04
CA GLY A 563 -14.11 -0.51 8.77
C GLY A 563 -14.12 -2.00 8.39
N PRO A 564 -13.36 -2.82 9.10
CA PRO A 564 -13.34 -4.26 8.92
C PRO A 564 -14.75 -4.87 8.99
N GLN A 565 -15.04 -5.77 8.06
CA GLN A 565 -16.29 -6.52 7.99
C GLN A 565 -15.99 -7.98 7.66
N PRO A 566 -16.76 -8.94 8.19
CA PRO A 566 -16.48 -10.38 8.00
C PRO A 566 -16.52 -10.85 6.55
N ASN A 567 -17.18 -10.10 5.65
CA ASN A 567 -17.30 -10.42 4.23
C ASN A 567 -16.25 -9.73 3.35
N LEU A 568 -15.40 -8.88 3.92
CA LEU A 568 -14.29 -8.25 3.23
C LEU A 568 -12.99 -9.01 3.55
N ILE A 569 -12.17 -9.22 2.53
CA ILE A 569 -10.85 -9.81 2.69
C ILE A 569 -9.85 -8.68 2.83
N GLU A 570 -9.06 -8.75 3.87
CA GLU A 570 -7.99 -7.80 4.12
C GLU A 570 -6.75 -8.17 3.32
N PRO A 571 -5.99 -7.17 2.81
CA PRO A 571 -4.70 -7.43 2.19
C PRO A 571 -3.75 -8.14 3.17
N ILE A 572 -2.85 -8.97 2.64
CA ILE A 572 -1.81 -9.60 3.48
C ILE A 572 -0.70 -8.63 3.84
N TRP A 573 -0.58 -7.54 3.07
CA TRP A 573 0.42 -6.50 3.24
C TRP A 573 -0.09 -5.18 2.68
N GLU A 574 0.23 -4.09 3.37
CA GLU A 574 0.05 -2.74 2.84
C GLU A 574 1.24 -1.86 3.21
N TYR A 575 1.39 -0.75 2.52
CA TYR A 575 2.29 0.33 2.92
C TYR A 575 1.74 1.70 2.54
N HIS A 576 2.06 2.70 3.38
CA HIS A 576 1.60 4.06 3.19
C HIS A 576 2.34 4.79 2.06
N HIS A 577 1.69 5.77 1.44
CA HIS A 577 2.23 6.59 0.35
C HIS A 577 3.47 7.43 0.71
N ASP A 578 3.84 7.52 1.98
CA ASP A 578 5.14 8.06 2.41
C ASP A 578 6.31 7.12 2.08
N ILE A 579 6.04 5.83 1.84
CA ILE A 579 7.04 4.81 1.49
C ILE A 579 7.16 4.66 -0.03
N GLY A 580 6.03 4.65 -0.73
CA GLY A 580 5.90 4.52 -2.17
C GLY A 580 4.46 4.79 -2.59
N LYS A 581 4.21 5.05 -3.88
CA LYS A 581 2.90 5.56 -4.36
C LYS A 581 2.35 4.82 -5.57
N SER A 582 3.00 3.75 -6.00
CA SER A 582 2.56 2.97 -7.15
C SER A 582 3.21 1.60 -7.11
N LEU A 583 2.54 0.68 -6.46
CA LEU A 583 2.97 -0.69 -6.30
C LEU A 583 3.08 -1.38 -7.66
N THR A 584 4.27 -1.90 -7.95
CA THR A 584 4.50 -2.82 -9.05
C THR A 584 4.61 -4.22 -8.48
N GLY A 585 3.66 -5.06 -8.81
CA GLY A 585 3.65 -6.44 -8.38
C GLY A 585 4.60 -7.29 -9.19
N GLY A 586 4.79 -8.48 -8.70
CA GLY A 586 5.77 -9.41 -9.18
C GLY A 586 5.31 -10.85 -9.13
N LEU A 587 6.15 -11.67 -8.60
CA LEU A 587 5.99 -13.11 -8.55
C LEU A 587 6.64 -13.69 -7.29
N VAL A 588 6.22 -14.92 -6.92
CA VAL A 588 6.93 -15.68 -5.89
C VAL A 588 8.13 -16.37 -6.51
N TYR A 589 9.33 -16.06 -6.03
CA TYR A 589 10.56 -16.63 -6.57
C TYR A 589 10.64 -18.15 -6.32
N ARG A 590 10.89 -18.90 -7.40
CA ARG A 590 11.05 -20.36 -7.42
C ARG A 590 12.27 -20.82 -8.20
N GLY A 591 13.13 -19.89 -8.63
CA GLY A 591 14.40 -20.19 -9.27
C GLY A 591 15.40 -20.87 -8.33
N MET A 592 16.49 -21.34 -8.92
CA MET A 592 17.53 -22.06 -8.17
C MET A 592 18.82 -21.26 -7.96
N ARG A 593 18.97 -20.12 -8.64
CA ARG A 593 20.21 -19.33 -8.55
C ARG A 593 20.35 -18.57 -7.25
N LEU A 594 19.22 -18.19 -6.62
CA LEU A 594 19.18 -17.42 -5.39
C LEU A 594 18.34 -18.17 -4.34
N PRO A 595 18.87 -19.23 -3.71
CA PRO A 595 18.13 -20.03 -2.73
C PRO A 595 17.58 -19.22 -1.56
N GLU A 596 18.24 -18.11 -1.20
CA GLU A 596 17.80 -17.16 -0.18
C GLU A 596 16.48 -16.45 -0.50
N LEU A 597 16.09 -16.41 -1.77
CA LEU A 597 14.82 -15.85 -2.23
C LEU A 597 13.69 -16.89 -2.33
N GLU A 598 13.96 -18.17 -2.15
CA GLU A 598 12.96 -19.24 -2.32
C GLU A 598 11.69 -18.94 -1.52
N GLY A 599 10.56 -18.78 -2.23
CA GLY A 599 9.25 -18.51 -1.67
C GLY A 599 9.03 -17.09 -1.15
N TYR A 600 9.90 -16.16 -1.51
CA TYR A 600 9.60 -14.74 -1.33
C TYR A 600 8.83 -14.20 -2.53
N TYR A 601 7.83 -13.36 -2.27
CA TYR A 601 7.16 -12.56 -3.28
C TYR A 601 7.98 -11.30 -3.55
N LEU A 602 8.46 -11.15 -4.78
CA LEU A 602 9.23 -9.99 -5.21
C LEU A 602 8.26 -8.90 -5.68
N TYR A 603 8.44 -7.68 -5.19
CA TYR A 603 7.64 -6.52 -5.60
C TYR A 603 8.45 -5.23 -5.53
N ALA A 604 7.95 -4.19 -6.16
CA ALA A 604 8.59 -2.88 -6.19
C ALA A 604 7.55 -1.76 -6.13
N ASP A 605 8.03 -0.54 -5.94
CA ASP A 605 7.24 0.67 -6.13
C ASP A 605 7.83 1.50 -7.27
N TYR A 606 6.99 1.83 -8.25
CA TYR A 606 7.40 2.55 -9.45
C TYR A 606 7.88 3.97 -9.15
N VAL A 607 7.25 4.67 -8.20
CA VAL A 607 7.55 6.06 -7.88
C VAL A 607 8.77 6.19 -6.99
N SER A 608 8.88 5.36 -5.95
CA SER A 608 10.01 5.38 -5.03
C SER A 608 11.21 4.58 -5.52
N ALA A 609 11.07 3.80 -6.59
CA ALA A 609 12.07 2.90 -7.19
C ALA A 609 12.61 1.82 -6.23
N LYS A 610 11.94 1.57 -5.11
CA LYS A 610 12.33 0.56 -4.11
C LYS A 610 11.88 -0.83 -4.53
N ILE A 611 12.68 -1.84 -4.17
CA ILE A 611 12.38 -3.27 -4.42
C ILE A 611 12.45 -4.02 -3.09
N TRP A 612 11.50 -4.93 -2.87
CA TRP A 612 11.42 -5.77 -1.67
C TRP A 612 11.15 -7.23 -2.01
N ALA A 613 11.49 -8.08 -1.06
CA ALA A 613 11.12 -9.48 -1.00
C ALA A 613 10.25 -9.71 0.24
N LEU A 614 8.99 -10.10 0.02
CA LEU A 614 7.99 -10.35 1.05
C LEU A 614 7.86 -11.85 1.32
N LYS A 615 7.88 -12.27 2.58
CA LYS A 615 7.65 -13.67 2.98
C LYS A 615 6.36 -13.79 3.75
N TYR A 616 5.43 -14.55 3.20
CA TYR A 616 4.20 -14.95 3.89
C TYR A 616 4.37 -16.36 4.47
N ASP A 617 4.02 -16.51 5.71
CA ASP A 617 4.06 -17.79 6.43
C ASP A 617 2.64 -18.33 6.54
N ASP A 618 2.36 -19.44 5.85
CA ASP A 618 1.04 -20.04 5.77
C ASP A 618 0.56 -20.60 7.11
N ASP A 619 1.45 -21.15 7.90
CA ASP A 619 1.12 -21.74 9.20
C ASP A 619 0.74 -20.64 10.21
N LYS A 620 1.37 -19.47 10.08
CA LYS A 620 1.08 -18.31 10.93
C LYS A 620 -0.02 -17.40 10.36
N GLY A 621 -0.37 -17.57 9.08
CA GLY A 621 -1.36 -16.73 8.39
C GLY A 621 -0.94 -15.26 8.27
N ARG A 622 0.36 -14.94 8.23
CA ARG A 622 0.87 -13.56 8.22
C ARG A 622 2.20 -13.42 7.51
N VAL A 623 2.54 -12.18 7.16
CA VAL A 623 3.87 -11.81 6.71
C VAL A 623 4.87 -11.93 7.87
N VAL A 624 6.04 -12.52 7.60
CA VAL A 624 7.13 -12.71 8.56
C VAL A 624 8.42 -12.00 8.14
N ALA A 625 8.52 -11.60 6.89
CA ALA A 625 9.65 -10.80 6.40
C ALA A 625 9.20 -9.86 5.27
N ASN A 626 9.76 -8.66 5.24
CA ASN A 626 9.68 -7.70 4.13
C ASN A 626 11.04 -7.05 3.94
N ARG A 627 11.91 -7.73 3.22
CA ARG A 627 13.32 -7.42 3.15
C ARG A 627 13.65 -6.56 1.93
N PRO A 628 14.25 -5.37 2.11
CA PRO A 628 14.67 -4.56 0.98
C PRO A 628 15.79 -5.25 0.19
N ILE A 629 15.67 -5.22 -1.14
CA ILE A 629 16.74 -5.53 -2.07
C ILE A 629 17.43 -4.21 -2.43
N ARG A 630 18.74 -4.24 -2.65
CA ARG A 630 19.49 -3.03 -3.00
C ARG A 630 18.88 -2.35 -4.21
N ASP A 631 18.48 -1.11 -3.99
CA ASP A 631 17.75 -0.28 -4.94
C ASP A 631 18.64 0.09 -6.14
N PRO A 632 18.26 -0.25 -7.38
CA PRO A 632 18.94 0.22 -8.59
C PRO A 632 18.63 1.68 -8.90
N ASN A 633 17.74 2.34 -8.14
CA ASN A 633 17.27 3.71 -8.34
C ASN A 633 16.68 3.92 -9.76
N VAL A 634 15.93 2.93 -10.24
CA VAL A 634 15.21 2.99 -11.53
C VAL A 634 13.74 2.58 -11.32
N PRO A 635 12.80 3.20 -12.03
CA PRO A 635 11.39 2.81 -11.93
C PRO A 635 11.19 1.39 -12.45
N VAL A 636 10.64 0.53 -11.61
CA VAL A 636 10.31 -0.86 -11.99
C VAL A 636 8.90 -0.89 -12.57
N MET A 637 8.77 -1.23 -13.85
CA MET A 637 7.48 -1.30 -14.55
C MET A 637 6.76 -2.63 -14.35
N SER A 638 7.51 -3.71 -14.23
CA SER A 638 6.96 -5.06 -14.15
C SER A 638 8.01 -6.06 -13.68
N PHE A 639 7.54 -7.22 -13.30
CA PHE A 639 8.36 -8.42 -13.09
C PHE A 639 7.98 -9.50 -14.11
N GLY A 640 8.87 -10.45 -14.27
CA GLY A 640 8.65 -11.66 -15.06
C GLY A 640 9.65 -12.73 -14.71
N GLU A 641 9.46 -13.91 -15.25
CA GLU A 641 10.36 -15.03 -15.04
C GLU A 641 10.67 -15.76 -16.34
N ASP A 642 11.80 -16.44 -16.36
CA ASP A 642 12.15 -17.36 -17.42
C ASP A 642 11.62 -18.79 -17.15
N GLU A 643 11.84 -19.71 -18.09
CA GLU A 643 11.37 -21.10 -18.01
C GLU A 643 12.00 -21.92 -16.85
N LYS A 644 13.00 -21.34 -16.16
CA LYS A 644 13.64 -21.89 -14.97
C LYS A 644 13.20 -21.18 -13.70
N HIS A 645 12.16 -20.34 -13.78
CA HIS A 645 11.64 -19.50 -12.70
C HIS A 645 12.66 -18.51 -12.11
N GLU A 646 13.68 -18.13 -12.92
CA GLU A 646 14.58 -17.05 -12.55
C GLU A 646 13.89 -15.71 -12.79
N ALA A 647 13.91 -14.84 -11.78
CA ALA A 647 13.17 -13.59 -11.81
C ALA A 647 13.92 -12.46 -12.52
N TYR A 648 13.16 -11.65 -13.22
CA TYR A 648 13.59 -10.41 -13.86
C TYR A 648 12.65 -9.28 -13.47
N PHE A 649 13.14 -8.06 -13.39
CA PHE A 649 12.30 -6.88 -13.40
C PHE A 649 12.58 -6.03 -14.64
N LEU A 650 11.58 -5.29 -15.07
CA LEU A 650 11.61 -4.49 -16.29
C LEU A 650 11.63 -3.00 -15.95
N THR A 651 12.46 -2.26 -16.64
CA THR A 651 12.56 -0.80 -16.58
C THR A 651 12.73 -0.24 -17.99
N TYR A 652 12.73 1.08 -18.16
CA TYR A 652 12.90 1.78 -19.45
C TYR A 652 13.92 2.91 -19.36
#